data_3c958799b66172c1dda6d8cbdb43824f
#
_entry.id   3c958799b66172c1dda6d8cbdb43824f
#
_cell.length_a   1.000
_cell.length_b   1.000
_cell.length_c   1.000
_cell.angle_alpha   90.00
_cell.angle_beta   90.00
_cell.angle_gamma   90.00
#
_symmetry.space_group_name_H-M   'P 1'
#
loop_
_entity.id
_entity.type
_entity.pdbx_description
1 polymer ?
#
loop_
_entity_poly.entity_id
_entity_poly.type
_entity_poly.pdbx_seq_one_letter_code
_entity_poly.pdbx_strand_id
1 'polypeptide(L)'
;MYMDKTTIFGKWTAIIATAALTPTVGFADESLSPAAAVFQKEMVPFLKQYCFECHGTKKQKADVDFENLPANTEIFRDTELWELTRDLMLENEMPPEKSPQPGIEDKQHILDLIDSELERFDCDSLSNPGRVTIRRLNRAEYDNTIRDLLGVDFQPSKDFPLDEVGYGFDNIGDVLSLSPILMEKYLNAAESVVTNAILSEIPAWPPVSRHQAERFSTMEDDIIRAEGPVMGFYREGSASQTIQVEQSGEFNLIIRAYGQQAGPDHAKLEVTINGENKQVIDVDAFQDKPRTYTIQAKLEKGDNRLSLAYLNNYNVQDHPVAELNGDRNLFVDYVEIKGPMNVERPALPATHTRIIPGQPERGKEIAYAKQILKPFAKRAWRRPVSDQETDRLTTLVAYALEQKATFEESIQVALQAILTSPYFLFRWELDPSEREGEGTRQLNEYELASRLSYFLWSSMPDEELFALADEGRLSDPDVIKHQVERMIQDPKSEAFVTNFAGQWLQFRSLDTVTPDPTRFPTYSDELRQAMQRESELFFAEIMRTNRSLTDFLDADFTYLNETLARHYGMEGVQGKEFQRVSLDANSQRGGVLTQASVLTLTSNPTRTSPVLRGKWILEQIMGTPPPPPPPDAPLLEE
;
A
#
# COMPACT_ATOMS: atom_id res chain seq x y z
N MET A 1 -41.59 33.93 -16.30
CA MET A 1 -42.17 35.27 -16.34
C MET A 1 -41.11 36.20 -16.90
N TYR A 2 -41.34 36.63 -18.09
CA TYR A 2 -40.56 37.53 -18.92
C TYR A 2 -40.43 38.94 -18.33
N MET A 3 -39.35 39.63 -18.63
CA MET A 3 -39.19 41.03 -19.09
C MET A 3 -37.76 41.46 -18.71
N ASP A 4 -36.87 41.71 -19.57
CA ASP A 4 -36.66 42.51 -20.79
C ASP A 4 -36.20 43.97 -20.53
N LYS A 5 -35.03 44.27 -21.12
CA LYS A 5 -34.51 45.51 -21.72
C LYS A 5 -34.33 46.79 -20.84
N THR A 6 -33.39 47.59 -20.99
CA THR A 6 -32.54 48.23 -22.00
C THR A 6 -31.89 49.51 -21.44
N THR A 7 -30.67 49.78 -21.86
CA THR A 7 -30.06 51.07 -22.28
C THR A 7 -29.97 52.27 -21.33
N ILE A 8 -28.74 52.79 -21.15
CA ILE A 8 -28.46 54.24 -21.35
C ILE A 8 -27.00 54.43 -21.83
N PHE A 9 -26.87 55.05 -22.95
CA PHE A 9 -25.68 55.66 -23.58
C PHE A 9 -25.22 56.91 -22.85
N GLY A 10 -23.90 57.14 -22.76
CA GLY A 10 -23.33 58.42 -22.35
C GLY A 10 -21.92 58.62 -22.95
N LYS A 11 -21.84 59.32 -24.06
CA LYS A 11 -20.63 59.77 -24.75
C LYS A 11 -19.82 60.72 -23.87
N TRP A 12 -18.50 60.57 -23.86
CA TRP A 12 -17.58 61.72 -23.82
C TRP A 12 -16.38 61.45 -24.72
N THR A 13 -16.29 62.27 -25.78
CA THR A 13 -15.17 62.39 -26.71
C THR A 13 -14.16 63.37 -26.11
N ALA A 14 -12.90 62.98 -26.00
CA ALA A 14 -11.78 63.91 -25.85
C ALA A 14 -10.63 63.41 -26.75
N ILE A 15 -10.34 64.23 -27.74
CA ILE A 15 -9.24 64.13 -28.70
C ILE A 15 -7.96 64.52 -27.99
N ILE A 16 -6.96 63.64 -27.92
CA ILE A 16 -5.56 64.02 -27.76
C ILE A 16 -4.74 63.28 -28.84
N ALA A 17 -4.32 64.03 -29.82
CA ALA A 17 -3.31 63.64 -30.79
C ALA A 17 -1.96 63.54 -30.10
N THR A 18 -1.37 62.37 -30.03
CA THR A 18 0.04 62.17 -29.72
C THR A 18 0.65 61.18 -30.70
N ALA A 19 1.75 61.56 -31.27
CA ALA A 19 2.48 60.96 -32.34
C ALA A 19 2.69 59.45 -32.17
N ALA A 20 2.34 58.71 -33.16
CA ALA A 20 2.68 57.28 -33.32
C ALA A 20 4.17 57.16 -33.59
N LEU A 21 4.93 56.83 -32.57
CA LEU A 21 6.18 56.08 -32.67
C LEU A 21 5.79 54.59 -32.62
N THR A 22 5.55 53.99 -33.76
CA THR A 22 5.55 52.58 -33.93
C THR A 22 6.93 52.04 -33.61
N PRO A 23 7.14 51.22 -32.56
CA PRO A 23 8.31 50.40 -32.56
C PRO A 23 8.09 49.38 -33.72
N THR A 24 8.94 49.47 -34.72
CA THR A 24 9.21 48.36 -35.61
C THR A 24 9.74 47.25 -34.69
N VAL A 25 8.83 46.30 -34.33
CA VAL A 25 9.24 44.99 -33.87
C VAL A 25 9.97 44.42 -35.08
N GLY A 26 11.27 44.46 -35.04
CA GLY A 26 12.12 43.70 -35.92
C GLY A 26 11.74 42.23 -35.60
N PHE A 27 11.08 41.59 -36.59
CA PHE A 27 11.13 40.13 -36.62
C PHE A 27 12.62 39.79 -36.60
N ALA A 28 13.10 39.24 -35.48
CA ALA A 28 14.36 38.56 -35.46
C ALA A 28 14.22 37.48 -36.55
N ASP A 29 15.04 37.59 -37.56
CA ASP A 29 15.26 36.54 -38.54
C ASP A 29 15.70 35.32 -37.71
N GLU A 30 14.80 34.38 -37.46
CA GLU A 30 15.15 33.10 -36.82
C GLU A 30 16.07 32.39 -37.81
N SER A 31 17.36 32.65 -37.69
CA SER A 31 18.38 31.90 -38.39
C SER A 31 18.21 30.43 -38.01
N LEU A 32 17.79 29.60 -38.93
CA LEU A 32 17.72 28.16 -38.77
C LEU A 32 19.01 27.68 -38.12
N SER A 33 18.89 26.76 -37.16
CA SER A 33 20.08 26.13 -36.61
C SER A 33 20.91 25.44 -37.71
N PRO A 34 22.20 25.25 -37.55
CA PRO A 34 23.02 24.57 -38.55
C PRO A 34 22.43 23.22 -39.00
N ALA A 35 21.91 22.42 -38.06
CA ALA A 35 21.25 21.16 -38.34
C ALA A 35 19.95 21.32 -39.13
N ALA A 36 19.11 22.28 -38.78
CA ALA A 36 17.89 22.60 -39.54
C ALA A 36 18.18 23.08 -40.95
N ALA A 37 19.25 23.85 -41.14
CA ALA A 37 19.66 24.33 -42.47
C ALA A 37 20.13 23.17 -43.38
N VAL A 38 20.92 22.23 -42.82
CA VAL A 38 21.36 21.00 -43.52
C VAL A 38 20.14 20.14 -43.85
N PHE A 39 19.26 19.90 -42.90
CA PHE A 39 18.02 19.14 -43.11
C PHE A 39 17.19 19.71 -44.25
N GLN A 40 16.87 20.97 -44.22
CA GLN A 40 16.05 21.64 -45.25
C GLN A 40 16.69 21.63 -46.63
N LYS A 41 18.02 21.78 -46.70
CA LYS A 41 18.74 21.87 -47.97
C LYS A 41 19.05 20.52 -48.59
N GLU A 42 19.36 19.50 -47.79
CA GLU A 42 19.93 18.25 -48.26
C GLU A 42 18.98 17.04 -48.03
N MET A 43 18.36 16.94 -46.86
CA MET A 43 17.47 15.80 -46.57
C MET A 43 16.05 15.98 -47.13
N VAL A 44 15.44 17.15 -46.98
CA VAL A 44 14.05 17.37 -47.45
C VAL A 44 13.88 17.07 -48.95
N PRO A 45 14.78 17.47 -49.88
CA PRO A 45 14.67 17.09 -51.29
C PRO A 45 14.71 15.57 -51.50
N PHE A 46 15.56 14.87 -50.76
CA PHE A 46 15.65 13.41 -50.83
C PHE A 46 14.39 12.74 -50.31
N LEU A 47 13.91 13.11 -49.11
CA LEU A 47 12.70 12.59 -48.51
C LEU A 47 11.46 12.86 -49.38
N LYS A 48 11.38 14.02 -49.98
CA LYS A 48 10.31 14.39 -50.90
C LYS A 48 10.28 13.50 -52.12
N GLN A 49 11.43 13.14 -52.63
CA GLN A 49 11.56 12.31 -53.84
C GLN A 49 11.30 10.83 -53.59
N TYR A 50 11.70 10.31 -52.43
CA TYR A 50 11.75 8.86 -52.18
C TYR A 50 10.85 8.38 -51.02
N CYS A 51 10.45 9.27 -50.10
CA CYS A 51 9.75 8.87 -48.86
C CYS A 51 8.32 9.45 -48.72
N PHE A 52 8.06 10.73 -49.11
CA PHE A 52 6.79 11.41 -48.84
C PHE A 52 5.56 10.76 -49.48
N GLU A 53 5.71 9.98 -50.57
CA GLU A 53 4.58 9.27 -51.17
C GLU A 53 3.94 8.27 -50.19
N CYS A 54 4.74 7.69 -49.30
CA CYS A 54 4.28 6.71 -48.30
C CYS A 54 4.32 7.24 -46.86
N HIS A 55 5.17 8.22 -46.55
CA HIS A 55 5.43 8.77 -45.25
C HIS A 55 5.30 10.30 -45.22
N GLY A 56 4.16 10.80 -45.68
CA GLY A 56 3.83 12.23 -45.73
C GLY A 56 2.39 12.46 -45.29
N THR A 57 1.95 13.72 -45.34
CA THR A 57 0.62 14.19 -44.86
C THR A 57 -0.57 13.42 -45.39
N LYS A 58 -0.49 12.89 -46.65
CA LYS A 58 -1.59 12.14 -47.28
C LYS A 58 -1.60 10.66 -46.95
N LYS A 59 -0.48 10.11 -46.55
CA LYS A 59 -0.31 8.70 -46.26
C LYS A 59 0.83 8.54 -45.26
N GLN A 60 0.51 8.03 -44.11
CA GLN A 60 1.44 7.85 -43.00
C GLN A 60 1.60 6.35 -42.70
N LYS A 61 2.37 5.63 -43.55
CA LYS A 61 2.66 4.22 -43.26
C LYS A 61 3.52 4.11 -42.01
N ALA A 62 3.22 3.13 -41.17
CA ALA A 62 3.85 2.92 -39.89
C ALA A 62 3.84 4.17 -38.98
N ASP A 63 2.79 5.03 -39.14
CA ASP A 63 2.59 6.27 -38.40
C ASP A 63 3.74 7.29 -38.53
N VAL A 64 4.55 7.16 -39.57
CA VAL A 64 5.65 8.09 -39.89
C VAL A 64 5.22 9.17 -40.88
N ASP A 65 5.47 10.44 -40.53
CA ASP A 65 5.22 11.63 -41.37
C ASP A 65 6.48 12.50 -41.45
N PHE A 66 7.28 12.26 -42.49
CA PHE A 66 8.49 13.05 -42.75
C PHE A 66 8.19 14.45 -43.32
N GLU A 67 6.96 14.71 -43.79
CA GLU A 67 6.60 15.99 -44.38
C GLU A 67 6.30 17.07 -43.30
N ASN A 68 5.85 16.64 -42.11
CA ASN A 68 5.50 17.54 -41.00
C ASN A 68 6.52 17.50 -39.86
N LEU A 69 7.75 17.08 -40.13
CA LEU A 69 8.78 17.17 -39.11
C LEU A 69 9.05 18.62 -38.70
N PRO A 70 9.32 18.90 -37.40
CA PRO A 70 9.61 20.24 -36.93
C PRO A 70 10.86 20.81 -37.65
N ALA A 71 10.75 22.08 -38.13
CA ALA A 71 11.81 22.72 -38.90
C ALA A 71 12.93 23.37 -38.04
N ASN A 72 13.05 22.97 -36.78
CA ASN A 72 14.00 23.50 -35.81
C ASN A 72 15.10 22.48 -35.41
N THR A 73 15.87 22.80 -34.40
CA THR A 73 16.93 21.92 -33.84
C THR A 73 16.48 20.56 -33.33
N GLU A 74 15.17 20.33 -33.29
CA GLU A 74 14.56 19.10 -32.75
C GLU A 74 14.29 18.03 -33.81
N ILE A 75 14.71 18.22 -35.06
CA ILE A 75 14.44 17.30 -36.18
C ILE A 75 15.02 15.92 -35.90
N PHE A 76 16.20 15.83 -35.32
CA PHE A 76 16.89 14.59 -34.97
C PHE A 76 16.61 14.13 -33.54
N ARG A 77 15.65 14.74 -32.87
CA ARG A 77 15.30 14.41 -31.49
C ARG A 77 14.70 13.01 -31.36
N ASP A 78 13.96 12.58 -32.38
CA ASP A 78 13.48 11.21 -32.49
C ASP A 78 14.62 10.34 -33.07
N THR A 79 15.60 10.04 -32.23
CA THR A 79 16.77 9.24 -32.62
C THR A 79 16.36 7.86 -33.09
N GLU A 80 15.35 7.25 -32.48
CA GLU A 80 14.82 5.93 -32.85
C GLU A 80 14.28 5.91 -34.27
N LEU A 81 13.54 6.96 -34.67
CA LEU A 81 13.05 7.10 -36.03
C LEU A 81 14.21 7.19 -37.03
N TRP A 82 15.26 7.96 -36.74
CA TRP A 82 16.35 8.16 -37.65
C TRP A 82 17.31 6.96 -37.70
N GLU A 83 17.56 6.29 -36.58
CA GLU A 83 18.27 5.02 -36.54
C GLU A 83 17.58 3.94 -37.34
N LEU A 84 16.26 3.78 -37.15
CA LEU A 84 15.45 2.85 -37.92
C LEU A 84 15.44 3.18 -39.41
N THR A 85 15.34 4.47 -39.75
CA THR A 85 15.37 4.94 -41.15
C THR A 85 16.71 4.61 -41.79
N ARG A 86 17.83 4.84 -41.11
CA ARG A 86 19.17 4.52 -41.53
C ARG A 86 19.31 3.01 -41.78
N ASP A 87 18.92 2.19 -40.83
CA ASP A 87 19.08 0.75 -40.88
C ASP A 87 18.26 0.12 -42.02
N LEU A 88 17.00 0.51 -42.17
CA LEU A 88 16.14 0.07 -43.27
C LEU A 88 16.69 0.51 -44.66
N MET A 89 17.32 1.67 -44.71
CA MET A 89 18.00 2.11 -45.93
C MET A 89 19.28 1.29 -46.20
N LEU A 90 20.10 0.99 -45.19
CA LEU A 90 21.31 0.15 -45.30
C LEU A 90 20.95 -1.25 -45.79
N GLU A 91 19.88 -1.84 -45.27
CA GLU A 91 19.40 -3.18 -45.64
C GLU A 91 18.68 -3.23 -46.99
N ASN A 92 18.48 -2.08 -47.65
CA ASN A 92 17.72 -1.91 -48.89
C ASN A 92 16.21 -2.25 -48.75
N GLU A 93 15.67 -2.20 -47.57
CA GLU A 93 14.24 -2.40 -47.35
C GLU A 93 13.46 -1.11 -47.62
N MET A 94 14.09 0.06 -47.48
CA MET A 94 13.54 1.35 -47.85
C MET A 94 14.44 2.16 -48.77
N PRO A 95 13.88 2.77 -49.82
CA PRO A 95 12.50 2.64 -50.32
C PRO A 95 12.21 1.22 -50.83
N PRO A 96 10.93 0.74 -50.78
CA PRO A 96 10.57 -0.58 -51.28
C PRO A 96 10.99 -0.81 -52.72
N GLU A 97 11.37 -2.01 -53.11
CA GLU A 97 11.92 -2.38 -54.43
C GLU A 97 11.09 -1.84 -55.63
N LYS A 98 9.77 -1.76 -55.48
CA LYS A 98 8.85 -1.26 -56.54
C LYS A 98 8.72 0.26 -56.58
N SER A 99 9.33 1.00 -55.67
CA SER A 99 9.36 2.45 -55.62
C SER A 99 10.61 3.02 -56.29
N PRO A 100 10.62 4.34 -56.62
CA PRO A 100 11.84 4.97 -57.11
C PRO A 100 13.00 4.73 -56.14
N GLN A 101 14.15 4.31 -56.70
CA GLN A 101 15.35 4.02 -55.90
C GLN A 101 16.36 5.17 -56.01
N PRO A 102 16.99 5.59 -54.93
CA PRO A 102 18.06 6.59 -54.94
C PRO A 102 19.33 6.03 -55.58
N GLY A 103 20.12 6.91 -56.18
CA GLY A 103 21.47 6.58 -56.64
C GLY A 103 22.35 6.18 -55.45
N ILE A 104 23.39 5.35 -55.72
CA ILE A 104 24.27 4.88 -54.67
C ILE A 104 24.94 6.05 -53.92
N GLU A 105 25.39 7.06 -54.64
CA GLU A 105 26.03 8.25 -54.07
C GLU A 105 25.04 9.10 -53.24
N ASP A 106 23.81 9.30 -53.70
CA ASP A 106 22.77 10.04 -52.97
C ASP A 106 22.37 9.30 -51.70
N LYS A 107 22.23 7.98 -51.81
CA LYS A 107 21.90 7.15 -50.65
C LYS A 107 23.00 7.23 -49.57
N GLN A 108 24.28 7.03 -49.99
CA GLN A 108 25.38 7.11 -49.05
C GLN A 108 25.50 8.47 -48.41
N HIS A 109 25.32 9.53 -49.17
CA HIS A 109 25.33 10.90 -48.63
C HIS A 109 24.30 11.12 -47.57
N ILE A 110 23.08 10.64 -47.75
CA ILE A 110 22.02 10.77 -46.74
C ILE A 110 22.29 9.91 -45.51
N LEU A 111 22.83 8.70 -45.66
CA LEU A 111 23.26 7.86 -44.56
C LEU A 111 24.35 8.54 -43.73
N ASP A 112 25.36 9.11 -44.39
CA ASP A 112 26.46 9.85 -43.73
C ASP A 112 25.93 11.09 -42.99
N LEU A 113 24.90 11.77 -43.53
CA LEU A 113 24.25 12.88 -42.88
C LEU A 113 23.48 12.41 -41.61
N ILE A 114 22.70 11.36 -41.72
CA ILE A 114 21.98 10.82 -40.55
C ILE A 114 22.99 10.44 -39.46
N ASP A 115 24.01 9.66 -39.79
CA ASP A 115 25.05 9.25 -38.85
C ASP A 115 25.73 10.46 -38.17
N SER A 116 26.11 11.46 -38.99
CA SER A 116 26.77 12.66 -38.46
C SER A 116 25.89 13.49 -37.52
N GLU A 117 24.58 13.54 -37.75
CA GLU A 117 23.66 14.27 -36.89
C GLU A 117 23.28 13.45 -35.66
N LEU A 118 23.19 12.12 -35.73
CA LEU A 118 23.03 11.24 -34.58
C LEU A 118 24.28 11.28 -33.67
N GLU A 119 25.50 11.28 -34.24
CA GLU A 119 26.73 11.46 -33.48
C GLU A 119 26.87 12.82 -32.80
N ARG A 120 26.29 13.88 -33.42
CA ARG A 120 26.27 15.23 -32.84
C ARG A 120 25.20 15.42 -31.78
N PHE A 121 24.31 14.45 -31.63
CA PHE A 121 23.23 14.57 -30.69
C PHE A 121 23.78 14.61 -29.26
N ASP A 122 23.73 15.80 -28.68
CA ASP A 122 24.18 16.05 -27.32
C ASP A 122 23.04 15.83 -26.35
N CYS A 123 23.04 14.69 -25.68
CA CYS A 123 22.06 14.35 -24.67
C CYS A 123 22.02 15.40 -23.53
N ASP A 124 23.11 16.09 -23.24
CA ASP A 124 23.20 17.12 -22.21
C ASP A 124 22.48 18.41 -22.63
N SER A 125 22.28 18.62 -23.93
CA SER A 125 21.52 19.77 -24.45
C SER A 125 20.00 19.61 -24.37
N LEU A 126 19.50 18.41 -24.09
CA LEU A 126 18.09 18.13 -23.96
C LEU A 126 17.54 18.63 -22.63
N SER A 127 16.94 19.80 -22.66
CA SER A 127 16.26 20.36 -21.47
C SER A 127 14.82 19.84 -21.27
N ASN A 128 14.36 18.86 -22.05
CA ASN A 128 13.00 18.35 -21.96
C ASN A 128 12.97 16.87 -21.53
N PRO A 129 12.73 16.56 -20.25
CA PRO A 129 12.68 15.20 -19.75
C PRO A 129 11.40 14.44 -20.17
N GLY A 130 10.63 14.97 -21.10
CA GLY A 130 9.33 14.43 -21.50
C GLY A 130 8.22 14.74 -20.49
N ARG A 131 7.02 14.26 -20.78
CA ARG A 131 5.85 14.37 -19.91
C ARG A 131 5.69 13.09 -19.10
N VAL A 132 5.68 13.22 -17.78
CA VAL A 132 5.35 12.11 -16.90
C VAL A 132 3.84 11.99 -16.79
N THR A 133 3.29 10.83 -17.15
CA THR A 133 1.86 10.52 -16.95
C THR A 133 1.55 10.30 -15.47
N ILE A 134 0.30 10.58 -15.08
CA ILE A 134 -0.20 10.21 -13.75
C ILE A 134 -0.04 8.71 -13.55
N ARG A 135 0.59 8.32 -12.44
CA ARG A 135 0.92 6.93 -12.15
C ARG A 135 0.14 6.44 -10.93
N ARG A 136 -0.68 5.39 -11.15
CA ARG A 136 -1.34 4.66 -10.07
C ARG A 136 -0.30 3.88 -9.26
N LEU A 137 -0.54 3.70 -7.96
CA LEU A 137 0.23 2.74 -7.18
C LEU A 137 0.00 1.33 -7.72
N ASN A 138 1.08 0.59 -8.00
CA ASN A 138 0.99 -0.83 -8.28
C ASN A 138 0.76 -1.62 -6.99
N ARG A 139 0.57 -2.94 -7.06
CA ARG A 139 0.25 -3.79 -5.90
C ARG A 139 1.31 -3.70 -4.80
N ALA A 140 2.59 -3.75 -5.16
CA ALA A 140 3.69 -3.67 -4.19
C ALA A 140 3.76 -2.29 -3.53
N GLU A 141 3.63 -1.22 -4.29
CA GLU A 141 3.59 0.16 -3.79
C GLU A 141 2.38 0.39 -2.87
N TYR A 142 1.21 -0.18 -3.23
CA TYR A 142 0.00 -0.09 -2.41
C TYR A 142 0.19 -0.79 -1.06
N ASP A 143 0.63 -2.05 -1.05
CA ASP A 143 0.84 -2.83 0.18
C ASP A 143 1.87 -2.18 1.10
N ASN A 144 3.02 -1.76 0.54
CA ASN A 144 4.06 -1.07 1.29
C ASN A 144 3.57 0.25 1.88
N THR A 145 2.80 1.03 1.09
CA THR A 145 2.25 2.32 1.55
C THR A 145 1.25 2.10 2.69
N ILE A 146 0.34 1.12 2.58
CA ILE A 146 -0.63 0.78 3.62
C ILE A 146 0.08 0.32 4.90
N ARG A 147 1.09 -0.55 4.78
CA ARG A 147 1.90 -1.01 5.92
C ARG A 147 2.56 0.18 6.63
N ASP A 148 3.21 1.07 5.90
CA ASP A 148 3.95 2.20 6.47
C ASP A 148 3.03 3.29 7.04
N LEU A 149 1.84 3.45 6.46
CA LEU A 149 0.85 4.43 6.91
C LEU A 149 0.12 3.97 8.18
N LEU A 150 -0.35 2.73 8.22
CA LEU A 150 -1.25 2.19 9.23
C LEU A 150 -0.59 1.21 10.20
N GLY A 151 0.51 0.56 9.80
CA GLY A 151 1.19 -0.45 10.59
C GLY A 151 0.53 -1.83 10.55
N VAL A 152 -0.28 -2.12 9.53
CA VAL A 152 -0.90 -3.44 9.35
C VAL A 152 0.07 -4.42 8.72
N ASP A 153 0.01 -5.68 9.15
CA ASP A 153 0.93 -6.75 8.73
C ASP A 153 0.20 -7.80 7.86
N PHE A 154 -0.42 -7.33 6.79
CA PHE A 154 -1.01 -8.19 5.75
C PHE A 154 -0.97 -7.48 4.40
N GLN A 155 -1.23 -8.23 3.32
CA GLN A 155 -1.20 -7.73 1.94
C GLN A 155 -2.62 -7.51 1.42
N PRO A 156 -3.16 -6.28 1.55
CA PRO A 156 -4.52 -5.99 1.10
C PRO A 156 -4.69 -6.11 -0.42
N SER A 157 -3.62 -6.00 -1.20
CA SER A 157 -3.64 -6.13 -2.65
C SER A 157 -3.65 -7.58 -3.16
N LYS A 158 -3.67 -8.59 -2.28
CA LYS A 158 -3.61 -10.00 -2.67
C LYS A 158 -4.66 -10.39 -3.72
N ASP A 159 -5.87 -9.85 -3.57
CA ASP A 159 -7.01 -10.14 -4.45
C ASP A 159 -7.18 -9.12 -5.58
N PHE A 160 -6.20 -8.22 -5.79
CA PHE A 160 -6.23 -7.30 -6.91
C PHE A 160 -5.88 -8.01 -8.21
N PRO A 161 -6.41 -7.57 -9.36
CA PRO A 161 -5.89 -7.96 -10.65
C PRO A 161 -4.38 -7.71 -10.73
N LEU A 162 -3.67 -8.50 -11.52
CA LEU A 162 -2.25 -8.25 -11.77
C LEU A 162 -2.07 -6.91 -12.46
N ASP A 163 -1.00 -6.20 -12.10
CA ASP A 163 -0.64 -4.97 -12.78
C ASP A 163 -0.17 -5.25 -14.22
N GLU A 164 -0.57 -4.40 -15.14
CA GLU A 164 -0.09 -4.44 -16.51
C GLU A 164 1.39 -4.03 -16.57
N VAL A 165 2.15 -4.72 -17.41
CA VAL A 165 3.60 -4.52 -17.56
C VAL A 165 3.88 -3.72 -18.82
N GLY A 166 4.61 -2.61 -18.68
CA GLY A 166 5.13 -1.83 -19.79
C GLY A 166 6.66 -1.80 -19.74
N TYR A 167 7.33 -1.99 -20.86
CA TYR A 167 8.81 -1.98 -20.96
C TYR A 167 9.50 -2.90 -19.92
N GLY A 168 8.85 -4.00 -19.56
CA GLY A 168 9.38 -4.96 -18.57
C GLY A 168 9.09 -4.61 -17.09
N PHE A 169 8.38 -3.50 -16.80
CA PHE A 169 8.09 -3.02 -15.46
C PHE A 169 6.59 -2.85 -15.20
N ASP A 170 6.17 -3.20 -13.99
CA ASP A 170 4.77 -3.14 -13.52
C ASP A 170 4.39 -1.80 -12.87
N ASN A 171 5.22 -0.78 -13.03
CA ASN A 171 5.01 0.58 -12.48
C ASN A 171 4.99 1.68 -13.54
N ILE A 172 4.82 1.33 -14.81
CA ILE A 172 4.75 2.29 -15.92
C ILE A 172 3.36 2.93 -15.97
N GLY A 173 3.30 4.26 -15.89
CA GLY A 173 2.05 5.00 -15.81
C GLY A 173 1.12 4.80 -17.01
N ASP A 174 1.69 4.66 -18.20
CA ASP A 174 0.93 4.57 -19.47
C ASP A 174 0.11 3.28 -19.58
N VAL A 175 0.51 2.21 -18.89
CA VAL A 175 -0.19 0.92 -18.92
C VAL A 175 -1.03 0.67 -17.67
N LEU A 176 -0.79 1.39 -16.56
CA LEU A 176 -1.49 1.18 -15.30
C LEU A 176 -2.92 1.79 -15.33
N SER A 177 -3.87 1.03 -15.81
CA SER A 177 -5.27 1.42 -15.89
C SER A 177 -6.01 1.26 -14.53
N LEU A 178 -7.13 1.98 -14.37
CA LEU A 178 -8.05 1.82 -13.25
C LEU A 178 -9.38 1.27 -13.74
N SER A 179 -9.51 -0.05 -13.72
CA SER A 179 -10.76 -0.71 -14.09
C SER A 179 -11.82 -0.61 -12.98
N PRO A 180 -13.13 -0.72 -13.30
CA PRO A 180 -14.20 -0.76 -12.30
C PRO A 180 -14.00 -1.88 -11.26
N ILE A 181 -13.51 -3.05 -11.69
CA ILE A 181 -13.22 -4.19 -10.80
C ILE A 181 -12.10 -3.82 -9.81
N LEU A 182 -11.04 -3.19 -10.29
CA LEU A 182 -9.95 -2.75 -9.41
C LEU A 182 -10.42 -1.68 -8.43
N MET A 183 -11.31 -0.77 -8.84
CA MET A 183 -11.89 0.23 -7.92
C MET A 183 -12.72 -0.43 -6.82
N GLU A 184 -13.52 -1.46 -7.14
CA GLU A 184 -14.24 -2.26 -6.14
C GLU A 184 -13.26 -2.92 -5.15
N LYS A 185 -12.16 -3.47 -5.66
CA LYS A 185 -11.12 -4.06 -4.81
C LYS A 185 -10.46 -3.03 -3.88
N TYR A 186 -10.20 -1.80 -4.35
CA TYR A 186 -9.71 -0.72 -3.49
C TYR A 186 -10.70 -0.36 -2.37
N LEU A 187 -12.00 -0.31 -2.66
CA LEU A 187 -13.03 -0.05 -1.64
C LEU A 187 -13.03 -1.13 -0.56
N ASN A 188 -13.04 -2.41 -0.98
CA ASN A 188 -13.01 -3.54 -0.05
C ASN A 188 -11.72 -3.61 0.75
N ALA A 189 -10.58 -3.34 0.12
CA ALA A 189 -9.29 -3.29 0.79
C ALA A 189 -9.22 -2.15 1.81
N ALA A 190 -9.72 -0.96 1.48
CA ALA A 190 -9.76 0.17 2.40
C ALA A 190 -10.63 -0.15 3.64
N GLU A 191 -11.81 -0.76 3.45
CA GLU A 191 -12.67 -1.22 4.56
C GLU A 191 -11.93 -2.24 5.43
N SER A 192 -11.37 -3.29 4.82
CA SER A 192 -10.64 -4.34 5.53
C SER A 192 -9.46 -3.75 6.33
N VAL A 193 -8.67 -2.88 5.72
CA VAL A 193 -7.49 -2.26 6.34
C VAL A 193 -7.88 -1.43 7.56
N VAL A 194 -8.87 -0.55 7.46
CA VAL A 194 -9.24 0.33 8.57
C VAL A 194 -9.92 -0.43 9.69
N THR A 195 -10.72 -1.46 9.37
CA THR A 195 -11.39 -2.32 10.37
C THR A 195 -10.39 -3.16 11.16
N ASN A 196 -9.31 -3.61 10.51
CA ASN A 196 -8.22 -4.33 11.19
C ASN A 196 -7.31 -3.38 11.98
N ALA A 197 -7.13 -2.13 11.53
CA ALA A 197 -6.27 -1.17 12.20
C ALA A 197 -6.92 -0.53 13.44
N ILE A 198 -8.23 -0.29 13.41
CA ILE A 198 -8.96 0.44 14.45
C ILE A 198 -10.08 -0.44 15.00
N LEU A 199 -10.13 -0.61 16.32
CA LEU A 199 -11.27 -1.24 16.98
C LEU A 199 -12.52 -0.34 16.84
N SER A 200 -13.64 -0.89 16.40
CA SER A 200 -14.92 -0.15 16.28
C SER A 200 -15.50 0.24 17.63
N GLU A 201 -15.28 -0.58 18.64
CA GLU A 201 -15.63 -0.30 20.02
C GLU A 201 -14.44 -0.59 20.94
N ILE A 202 -14.20 0.34 21.87
CA ILE A 202 -13.22 0.13 22.93
C ILE A 202 -13.92 -0.57 24.09
N PRO A 203 -13.61 -1.87 24.35
CA PRO A 203 -14.29 -2.62 25.43
C PRO A 203 -14.21 -1.88 26.75
N ALA A 204 -15.33 -1.83 27.47
CA ALA A 204 -15.36 -1.24 28.81
C ALA A 204 -14.34 -1.95 29.73
N TRP A 205 -13.67 -1.19 30.57
CA TRP A 205 -12.74 -1.72 31.57
C TRP A 205 -13.04 -1.17 32.95
N PRO A 206 -13.09 -2.00 34.01
CA PRO A 206 -13.03 -3.48 33.96
C PRO A 206 -14.25 -4.08 33.24
N PRO A 207 -14.10 -5.24 32.59
CA PRO A 207 -15.21 -5.91 31.93
C PRO A 207 -16.31 -6.29 32.92
N VAL A 208 -17.54 -6.31 32.45
CA VAL A 208 -18.72 -6.68 33.23
C VAL A 208 -19.46 -7.76 32.50
N SER A 209 -19.67 -8.91 33.16
CA SER A 209 -20.57 -9.97 32.66
C SER A 209 -21.75 -10.15 33.60
N ARG A 210 -22.98 -10.29 33.04
CA ARG A 210 -24.20 -10.53 33.81
C ARG A 210 -24.66 -11.95 33.62
N HIS A 211 -24.91 -12.61 34.77
CA HIS A 211 -25.38 -13.96 34.85
C HIS A 211 -26.76 -13.96 35.51
N GLN A 212 -27.77 -14.35 34.75
CA GLN A 212 -29.15 -14.40 35.22
C GLN A 212 -29.32 -15.57 36.17
N ALA A 213 -29.90 -15.34 37.37
CA ALA A 213 -29.93 -16.35 38.41
C ALA A 213 -30.85 -17.53 38.09
N GLU A 214 -31.93 -17.33 37.32
CA GLU A 214 -32.82 -18.40 36.88
C GLU A 214 -32.14 -19.45 35.98
N ARG A 215 -30.94 -19.16 35.51
CA ARG A 215 -30.14 -20.13 34.70
C ARG A 215 -29.15 -20.93 35.55
N PHE A 216 -29.09 -20.71 36.85
CA PHE A 216 -28.22 -21.49 37.72
C PHE A 216 -28.83 -22.88 37.90
N SER A 217 -27.99 -23.89 37.96
CA SER A 217 -28.38 -25.26 38.14
C SER A 217 -28.46 -25.63 39.63
N THR A 218 -29.48 -26.36 40.04
CA THR A 218 -29.64 -26.89 41.38
C THR A 218 -29.92 -28.38 41.30
N MET A 219 -29.74 -29.13 42.37
CA MET A 219 -30.19 -30.51 42.53
C MET A 219 -31.52 -30.62 43.33
N GLU A 220 -32.06 -29.49 43.71
CA GLU A 220 -33.18 -29.35 44.66
C GLU A 220 -34.32 -28.59 43.97
N ASP A 221 -34.75 -29.02 42.79
CA ASP A 221 -35.68 -28.31 41.89
C ASP A 221 -37.09 -28.09 42.48
N ASP A 222 -37.44 -28.89 43.50
CA ASP A 222 -38.73 -28.75 44.21
C ASP A 222 -38.75 -27.58 45.23
N ILE A 223 -37.56 -27.15 45.68
CA ILE A 223 -37.44 -26.08 46.66
C ILE A 223 -36.64 -24.86 46.17
N ILE A 224 -35.90 -24.99 45.02
CA ILE A 224 -35.18 -23.93 44.35
C ILE A 224 -35.55 -23.96 42.88
N ARG A 225 -36.20 -22.92 42.40
CA ARG A 225 -36.76 -22.90 41.03
C ARG A 225 -36.78 -21.51 40.43
N ALA A 226 -36.75 -21.46 39.10
CA ALA A 226 -36.90 -20.22 38.34
C ALA A 226 -38.36 -19.72 38.43
N GLU A 227 -38.56 -18.45 38.82
CA GLU A 227 -39.84 -17.76 38.80
C GLU A 227 -39.77 -16.52 37.91
N GLY A 228 -40.09 -16.69 36.64
CA GLY A 228 -39.87 -15.60 35.67
C GLY A 228 -38.37 -15.25 35.57
N PRO A 229 -37.98 -14.01 35.83
CA PRO A 229 -36.59 -13.58 35.71
C PRO A 229 -35.76 -13.82 36.97
N VAL A 230 -36.28 -14.47 38.02
CA VAL A 230 -35.58 -14.68 39.28
C VAL A 230 -35.45 -16.15 39.66
N MET A 231 -34.44 -16.49 40.43
CA MET A 231 -34.34 -17.79 41.13
C MET A 231 -34.90 -17.65 42.52
N GLY A 232 -35.93 -18.38 42.83
CA GLY A 232 -36.56 -18.44 44.14
C GLY A 232 -36.04 -19.62 44.98
N PHE A 233 -35.66 -19.33 46.23
CA PHE A 233 -35.23 -20.29 47.23
C PHE A 233 -36.29 -20.34 48.34
N TYR A 234 -37.06 -21.43 48.41
CA TYR A 234 -38.14 -21.61 49.37
C TYR A 234 -37.75 -22.38 50.62
N ARG A 235 -36.58 -23.01 50.59
CA ARG A 235 -35.92 -23.64 51.72
C ARG A 235 -34.39 -23.54 51.57
N GLU A 236 -33.67 -23.93 52.60
CA GLU A 236 -32.23 -24.00 52.57
C GLU A 236 -31.77 -24.95 51.45
N GLY A 237 -30.81 -24.51 50.66
CA GLY A 237 -30.28 -25.19 49.50
C GLY A 237 -29.44 -24.32 48.63
N SER A 238 -28.90 -24.83 47.53
CA SER A 238 -27.95 -24.11 46.71
C SER A 238 -28.22 -24.26 45.19
N ALA A 239 -27.90 -23.19 44.46
CA ALA A 239 -27.84 -23.20 43.02
C ALA A 239 -26.44 -22.69 42.56
N SER A 240 -25.90 -23.23 41.46
CA SER A 240 -24.58 -22.86 40.97
C SER A 240 -24.51 -22.74 39.47
N GLN A 241 -23.54 -21.90 39.00
CA GLN A 241 -23.21 -21.75 37.59
C GLN A 241 -21.69 -21.69 37.43
N THR A 242 -21.20 -22.29 36.35
CA THR A 242 -19.80 -22.11 35.93
C THR A 242 -19.70 -20.79 35.16
N ILE A 243 -18.76 -19.94 35.59
CA ILE A 243 -18.43 -18.64 34.99
C ILE A 243 -17.01 -18.71 34.47
N GLN A 244 -16.75 -18.12 33.31
CA GLN A 244 -15.42 -18.08 32.71
C GLN A 244 -14.84 -16.67 32.77
N VAL A 245 -13.59 -16.54 33.23
CA VAL A 245 -12.85 -15.30 33.22
C VAL A 245 -11.51 -15.44 32.49
N GLU A 246 -11.13 -14.40 31.77
CA GLU A 246 -9.93 -14.45 30.92
C GLU A 246 -8.62 -14.23 31.70
N GLN A 247 -8.71 -13.60 32.86
CA GLN A 247 -7.55 -13.28 33.70
C GLN A 247 -7.89 -13.50 35.16
N SER A 248 -6.90 -13.99 35.93
CA SER A 248 -7.00 -14.07 37.39
C SER A 248 -6.94 -12.68 38.03
N GLY A 249 -7.66 -12.48 39.11
CA GLY A 249 -7.65 -11.21 39.82
C GLY A 249 -8.74 -11.07 40.87
N GLU A 250 -8.89 -9.85 41.38
CA GLU A 250 -9.99 -9.48 42.28
C GLU A 250 -11.18 -8.95 41.50
N PHE A 251 -12.36 -9.49 41.77
CA PHE A 251 -13.61 -9.15 41.10
C PHE A 251 -14.64 -8.66 42.11
N ASN A 252 -15.49 -7.72 41.68
CA ASN A 252 -16.69 -7.34 42.37
C ASN A 252 -17.86 -8.17 41.84
N LEU A 253 -18.50 -8.96 42.70
CA LEU A 253 -19.75 -9.63 42.39
C LEU A 253 -20.88 -8.78 42.90
N ILE A 254 -21.73 -8.28 42.01
CA ILE A 254 -22.87 -7.40 42.30
C ILE A 254 -24.13 -8.24 42.12
N ILE A 255 -24.75 -8.60 43.23
CA ILE A 255 -25.88 -9.52 43.30
C ILE A 255 -27.16 -8.75 43.54
N ARG A 256 -28.14 -8.85 42.67
CA ARG A 256 -29.46 -8.26 42.85
C ARG A 256 -30.39 -9.30 43.46
N ALA A 257 -30.87 -8.99 44.68
CA ALA A 257 -31.67 -9.91 45.42
C ALA A 257 -32.73 -9.19 46.28
N TYR A 258 -33.73 -9.95 46.72
CA TYR A 258 -34.73 -9.54 47.70
C TYR A 258 -35.24 -10.76 48.48
N GLY A 259 -35.87 -10.54 49.60
CA GLY A 259 -36.52 -11.58 50.42
C GLY A 259 -38.00 -11.31 50.65
N GLN A 260 -38.78 -12.36 50.78
CA GLN A 260 -39.99 -12.34 51.56
C GLN A 260 -39.55 -12.49 53.03
N GLN A 261 -39.65 -11.41 53.77
CA GLN A 261 -39.09 -11.40 55.12
C GLN A 261 -40.11 -11.88 56.18
N ALA A 262 -39.69 -12.78 57.02
CA ALA A 262 -40.45 -13.28 58.18
C ALA A 262 -39.53 -13.64 59.33
N GLY A 263 -40.01 -13.55 60.57
CA GLY A 263 -39.20 -13.82 61.74
C GLY A 263 -38.21 -12.73 62.11
N PRO A 264 -37.26 -12.98 63.04
CA PRO A 264 -36.40 -11.93 63.61
C PRO A 264 -35.24 -11.50 62.71
N ASP A 265 -34.85 -12.31 61.72
CA ASP A 265 -33.68 -12.07 60.85
C ASP A 265 -34.13 -11.82 59.43
N HIS A 266 -33.24 -11.18 58.61
CA HIS A 266 -33.38 -11.11 57.19
C HIS A 266 -32.94 -12.41 56.54
N ALA A 267 -33.35 -12.61 55.27
CA ALA A 267 -32.86 -13.75 54.48
C ALA A 267 -31.34 -13.67 54.29
N LYS A 268 -30.63 -14.80 54.49
CA LYS A 268 -29.16 -14.87 54.37
C LYS A 268 -28.78 -15.63 53.14
N LEU A 269 -28.04 -14.94 52.25
CA LEU A 269 -27.49 -15.47 51.03
C LEU A 269 -25.98 -15.74 51.24
N GLU A 270 -25.59 -16.98 51.14
CA GLU A 270 -24.17 -17.34 51.07
C GLU A 270 -23.72 -17.41 49.62
N VAL A 271 -22.55 -16.85 49.34
CA VAL A 271 -21.91 -16.86 48.03
C VAL A 271 -20.57 -17.54 48.19
N THR A 272 -20.30 -18.56 47.36
CA THR A 272 -19.02 -19.26 47.33
C THR A 272 -18.47 -19.33 45.90
N ILE A 273 -17.13 -19.27 45.81
CA ILE A 273 -16.40 -19.45 44.54
C ILE A 273 -15.52 -20.71 44.71
N ASN A 274 -15.70 -21.68 43.79
CA ASN A 274 -14.97 -22.94 43.77
C ASN A 274 -15.07 -23.75 45.09
N GLY A 275 -16.13 -23.53 45.88
CA GLY A 275 -16.33 -24.14 47.19
C GLY A 275 -15.58 -23.45 48.33
N GLU A 276 -14.85 -22.42 48.03
CA GLU A 276 -14.07 -21.59 48.97
C GLU A 276 -14.59 -20.13 48.99
N ASN A 277 -13.91 -19.22 49.74
CA ASN A 277 -14.25 -17.81 49.82
C ASN A 277 -15.72 -17.51 50.19
N LYS A 278 -16.17 -18.19 51.23
CA LYS A 278 -17.52 -18.13 51.75
C LYS A 278 -17.84 -16.73 52.29
N GLN A 279 -18.80 -16.05 51.67
CA GLN A 279 -19.34 -14.76 52.16
C GLN A 279 -20.84 -14.83 52.37
N VAL A 280 -21.33 -14.26 53.46
CA VAL A 280 -22.76 -14.26 53.77
C VAL A 280 -23.29 -12.82 53.70
N ILE A 281 -24.39 -12.64 52.99
CA ILE A 281 -25.06 -11.40 52.75
C ILE A 281 -26.41 -11.43 53.50
N ASP A 282 -26.68 -10.44 54.35
CA ASP A 282 -28.00 -10.23 54.88
C ASP A 282 -28.84 -9.44 53.86
N VAL A 283 -29.82 -10.15 53.23
CA VAL A 283 -30.68 -9.59 52.17
C VAL A 283 -31.88 -8.90 52.86
N ASP A 284 -31.72 -7.62 53.17
CA ASP A 284 -32.71 -6.77 53.85
C ASP A 284 -33.76 -6.16 52.88
N ALA A 285 -33.62 -6.38 51.58
CA ALA A 285 -34.54 -5.86 50.55
C ALA A 285 -35.85 -6.66 50.49
N PHE A 286 -36.92 -5.98 50.04
CA PHE A 286 -38.22 -6.57 49.77
C PHE A 286 -38.51 -6.63 48.27
N GLN A 287 -39.55 -7.41 47.88
CA GLN A 287 -39.92 -7.64 46.49
C GLN A 287 -40.25 -6.36 45.72
N ASP A 288 -40.91 -5.40 46.35
CA ASP A 288 -41.24 -4.10 45.74
C ASP A 288 -40.05 -3.18 45.53
N LYS A 289 -38.93 -3.44 46.24
CA LYS A 289 -37.71 -2.65 46.17
C LYS A 289 -36.46 -3.51 46.26
N PRO A 290 -36.15 -4.35 45.26
CA PRO A 290 -34.94 -5.15 45.21
C PRO A 290 -33.67 -4.27 45.32
N ARG A 291 -32.60 -4.80 45.94
CA ARG A 291 -31.31 -4.13 46.09
C ARG A 291 -30.17 -4.91 45.47
N THR A 292 -29.09 -4.21 45.22
CA THR A 292 -27.81 -4.84 44.81
C THR A 292 -26.88 -4.86 46.02
N TYR A 293 -26.25 -6.02 46.19
CA TYR A 293 -25.26 -6.30 47.23
C TYR A 293 -23.94 -6.58 46.53
N THR A 294 -22.85 -5.95 46.96
CA THR A 294 -21.52 -6.11 46.35
C THR A 294 -20.59 -6.83 47.31
N ILE A 295 -19.96 -7.89 46.82
CA ILE A 295 -18.90 -8.63 47.52
C ILE A 295 -17.66 -8.67 46.64
N GLN A 296 -16.48 -8.84 47.25
CA GLN A 296 -15.23 -9.03 46.56
C GLN A 296 -14.85 -10.51 46.59
N ALA A 297 -14.42 -11.02 45.43
CA ALA A 297 -13.97 -12.41 45.30
C ALA A 297 -12.76 -12.49 44.38
N LYS A 298 -11.83 -13.40 44.71
CA LYS A 298 -10.74 -13.74 43.83
C LYS A 298 -11.20 -14.82 42.84
N LEU A 299 -11.06 -14.55 41.53
CA LEU A 299 -11.33 -15.53 40.49
C LEU A 299 -10.02 -15.88 39.78
N GLU A 300 -9.88 -17.17 39.43
CA GLU A 300 -8.74 -17.66 38.67
C GLU A 300 -9.10 -17.70 37.16
N LYS A 301 -8.09 -17.52 36.29
CA LYS A 301 -8.27 -17.63 34.83
C LYS A 301 -8.88 -18.99 34.47
N GLY A 302 -9.90 -18.95 33.61
CA GLY A 302 -10.67 -20.11 33.17
C GLY A 302 -11.99 -20.24 33.94
N ASP A 303 -12.41 -21.47 34.18
CA ASP A 303 -13.70 -21.82 34.77
C ASP A 303 -13.68 -21.66 36.27
N ASN A 304 -14.68 -20.92 36.81
CA ASN A 304 -14.91 -20.76 38.22
C ASN A 304 -16.37 -21.17 38.53
N ARG A 305 -16.61 -21.92 39.58
CA ARG A 305 -17.93 -22.30 40.02
C ARG A 305 -18.45 -21.26 41.02
N LEU A 306 -19.43 -20.46 40.60
CA LEU A 306 -20.16 -19.56 41.49
C LEU A 306 -21.36 -20.34 42.07
N SER A 307 -21.49 -20.37 43.40
CA SER A 307 -22.63 -20.98 44.06
C SER A 307 -23.29 -19.98 44.98
N LEU A 308 -24.61 -19.98 44.95
CA LEU A 308 -25.54 -19.16 45.76
C LEU A 308 -26.29 -20.13 46.66
N ALA A 309 -26.27 -19.92 47.97
CA ALA A 309 -26.99 -20.78 48.92
C ALA A 309 -27.85 -19.95 49.88
N TYR A 310 -29.06 -20.38 50.10
CA TYR A 310 -29.95 -19.82 51.10
C TYR A 310 -29.75 -20.56 52.42
N LEU A 311 -29.51 -19.83 53.54
CA LEU A 311 -29.02 -20.41 54.78
C LEU A 311 -30.01 -20.51 55.92
N ASN A 312 -31.06 -19.65 55.92
CA ASN A 312 -31.87 -19.46 57.10
C ASN A 312 -33.36 -19.43 56.80
N ASN A 313 -33.88 -20.56 56.39
CA ASN A 313 -35.29 -20.74 56.18
C ASN A 313 -36.06 -20.48 57.49
N TYR A 314 -37.26 -19.84 57.35
CA TYR A 314 -38.15 -19.60 58.45
C TYR A 314 -39.59 -19.73 57.95
N ASN A 315 -40.35 -20.65 58.56
CA ASN A 315 -41.76 -20.84 58.26
C ASN A 315 -42.53 -21.14 59.52
N VAL A 316 -43.22 -20.11 60.05
CA VAL A 316 -44.03 -20.22 61.27
C VAL A 316 -45.37 -19.56 60.98
N GLN A 317 -46.47 -20.30 61.21
CA GLN A 317 -47.80 -19.85 60.85
C GLN A 317 -48.62 -19.34 62.05
N ASP A 318 -48.35 -19.80 63.25
CA ASP A 318 -49.12 -19.49 64.46
C ASP A 318 -48.27 -18.96 65.60
N HIS A 319 -47.41 -17.99 65.36
CA HIS A 319 -46.58 -17.38 66.37
C HIS A 319 -47.40 -16.38 67.22
N PRO A 320 -47.23 -16.33 68.54
CA PRO A 320 -47.95 -15.44 69.42
C PRO A 320 -47.73 -13.90 69.15
N VAL A 321 -46.57 -13.59 68.54
CA VAL A 321 -46.20 -12.26 68.08
C VAL A 321 -46.44 -12.19 66.60
N ALA A 322 -47.37 -11.37 66.15
CA ALA A 322 -47.89 -11.34 64.79
C ALA A 322 -46.79 -11.03 63.75
N GLU A 323 -45.79 -10.17 64.11
CA GLU A 323 -44.69 -9.80 63.28
C GLU A 323 -43.70 -10.97 62.99
N LEU A 324 -43.80 -12.06 63.79
CA LEU A 324 -42.97 -13.26 63.63
C LEU A 324 -43.68 -14.36 62.85
N ASN A 325 -44.93 -14.16 62.42
CA ASN A 325 -45.61 -15.07 61.50
C ASN A 325 -45.14 -14.81 60.06
N GLY A 326 -45.06 -15.91 59.30
CA GLY A 326 -44.83 -15.86 57.87
C GLY A 326 -43.84 -16.90 57.39
N ASP A 327 -43.55 -16.76 56.12
CA ASP A 327 -42.61 -17.64 55.36
C ASP A 327 -41.48 -16.79 54.79
N ARG A 328 -40.25 -17.06 55.16
CA ARG A 328 -39.08 -16.35 54.67
C ARG A 328 -38.54 -17.09 53.46
N ASN A 329 -38.50 -16.39 52.35
CA ASN A 329 -37.93 -16.89 51.06
C ASN A 329 -36.95 -15.91 50.50
N LEU A 330 -35.96 -16.43 49.73
CA LEU A 330 -34.95 -15.63 49.09
C LEU A 330 -35.14 -15.65 47.59
N PHE A 331 -34.97 -14.50 46.94
CA PHE A 331 -35.07 -14.36 45.49
C PHE A 331 -33.82 -13.64 44.97
N VAL A 332 -33.16 -14.22 43.97
CA VAL A 332 -32.00 -13.64 43.29
C VAL A 332 -32.36 -13.42 41.83
N ASP A 333 -32.13 -12.18 41.32
CA ASP A 333 -32.39 -11.78 39.94
C ASP A 333 -31.18 -12.08 39.06
N TYR A 334 -30.02 -11.47 39.38
CA TYR A 334 -28.80 -11.68 38.62
C TYR A 334 -27.56 -11.51 39.51
N VAL A 335 -26.44 -11.98 38.98
CA VAL A 335 -25.10 -11.68 39.46
C VAL A 335 -24.31 -11.02 38.34
N GLU A 336 -23.87 -9.77 38.53
CA GLU A 336 -22.88 -9.13 37.66
C GLU A 336 -21.49 -9.35 38.22
N ILE A 337 -20.56 -9.73 37.35
CA ILE A 337 -19.16 -9.95 37.66
C ILE A 337 -18.36 -8.87 36.98
N LYS A 338 -17.78 -7.99 37.77
CA LYS A 338 -17.00 -6.84 37.30
C LYS A 338 -15.57 -7.01 37.75
N GLY A 339 -14.65 -7.06 36.80
CA GLY A 339 -13.22 -7.22 37.09
C GLY A 339 -12.43 -7.85 35.94
N PRO A 340 -11.14 -8.07 36.13
CA PRO A 340 -10.39 -7.88 37.39
C PRO A 340 -10.19 -6.41 37.77
N MET A 341 -10.29 -6.10 39.07
CA MET A 341 -10.22 -4.73 39.60
C MET A 341 -8.79 -4.26 39.87
N ASN A 342 -7.89 -5.19 40.11
CA ASN A 342 -6.49 -4.95 40.47
C ASN A 342 -5.50 -5.17 39.29
N VAL A 343 -6.01 -5.23 38.08
CA VAL A 343 -5.21 -5.39 36.86
C VAL A 343 -5.39 -4.14 36.00
N GLU A 344 -4.29 -3.62 35.49
CA GLU A 344 -4.31 -2.51 34.54
C GLU A 344 -5.03 -2.93 33.26
N ARG A 345 -5.69 -1.96 32.63
CA ARG A 345 -6.32 -2.18 31.33
C ARG A 345 -5.26 -2.63 30.31
N PRO A 346 -5.49 -3.72 29.56
CA PRO A 346 -4.62 -4.09 28.47
C PRO A 346 -4.45 -2.94 27.47
N ALA A 347 -3.22 -2.74 26.96
CA ALA A 347 -2.97 -1.74 25.94
C ALA A 347 -3.80 -2.04 24.69
N LEU A 348 -4.33 -0.97 24.08
CA LEU A 348 -4.99 -1.10 22.79
C LEU A 348 -3.97 -1.50 21.72
N PRO A 349 -4.39 -2.12 20.59
CA PRO A 349 -3.49 -2.46 19.50
C PRO A 349 -2.64 -1.26 19.07
N ALA A 350 -1.37 -1.49 18.76
CA ALA A 350 -0.46 -0.42 18.36
C ALA A 350 -0.95 0.32 17.10
N THR A 351 -1.61 -0.38 16.16
CA THR A 351 -2.26 0.20 14.99
C THR A 351 -3.36 1.19 15.36
N HIS A 352 -4.19 0.83 16.36
CA HIS A 352 -5.26 1.71 16.85
C HIS A 352 -4.67 2.97 17.49
N THR A 353 -3.73 2.82 18.43
CA THR A 353 -3.16 3.96 19.18
C THR A 353 -2.31 4.88 18.30
N ARG A 354 -1.72 4.36 17.23
CA ARG A 354 -1.01 5.16 16.22
C ARG A 354 -1.94 6.15 15.52
N ILE A 355 -3.21 5.77 15.32
CA ILE A 355 -4.19 6.59 14.59
C ILE A 355 -5.04 7.39 15.57
N ILE A 356 -5.56 6.74 16.60
CA ILE A 356 -6.41 7.33 17.66
C ILE A 356 -5.67 7.22 18.99
N PRO A 357 -4.79 8.20 19.32
CA PRO A 357 -3.97 8.13 20.53
C PRO A 357 -4.75 8.31 21.85
N GLY A 358 -6.00 8.73 21.77
CA GLY A 358 -6.85 8.96 22.96
C GLY A 358 -8.33 9.07 22.61
N GLN A 359 -9.13 9.51 23.58
CA GLN A 359 -10.57 9.68 23.41
C GLN A 359 -10.93 11.17 23.32
N PRO A 360 -11.92 11.55 22.50
CA PRO A 360 -12.40 12.93 22.45
C PRO A 360 -13.09 13.33 23.75
N GLU A 361 -12.97 14.58 24.16
CA GLU A 361 -13.85 15.17 25.15
C GLU A 361 -15.28 15.23 24.58
N ARG A 362 -16.28 14.98 25.42
CA ARG A 362 -17.66 15.02 25.01
C ARG A 362 -18.03 16.37 24.37
N GLY A 363 -18.56 16.33 23.16
CA GLY A 363 -18.93 17.53 22.37
C GLY A 363 -17.76 18.15 21.60
N LYS A 364 -16.56 17.55 21.64
CA LYS A 364 -15.38 17.99 20.86
C LYS A 364 -14.93 16.93 19.84
N GLU A 365 -15.79 15.96 19.52
CA GLU A 365 -15.47 14.82 18.65
C GLU A 365 -14.96 15.29 17.28
N ILE A 366 -15.61 16.29 16.69
CA ILE A 366 -15.22 16.83 15.35
C ILE A 366 -13.88 17.55 15.41
N ALA A 367 -13.63 18.32 16.47
CA ALA A 367 -12.35 19.00 16.64
C ALA A 367 -11.21 18.01 16.82
N TYR A 368 -11.44 16.93 17.55
CA TYR A 368 -10.46 15.86 17.72
C TYR A 368 -10.26 15.05 16.44
N ALA A 369 -11.33 14.74 15.70
CA ALA A 369 -11.24 14.13 14.38
C ALA A 369 -10.37 14.96 13.42
N LYS A 370 -10.49 16.29 13.42
CA LYS A 370 -9.66 17.18 12.60
C LYS A 370 -8.17 17.03 12.93
N GLN A 371 -7.82 16.88 14.22
CA GLN A 371 -6.44 16.69 14.66
C GLN A 371 -5.86 15.35 14.18
N ILE A 372 -6.69 14.30 14.06
CA ILE A 372 -6.30 12.98 13.57
C ILE A 372 -6.21 12.98 12.04
N LEU A 373 -7.25 13.46 11.37
CA LEU A 373 -7.41 13.29 9.91
C LEU A 373 -6.47 14.17 9.10
N LYS A 374 -6.16 15.40 9.54
CA LYS A 374 -5.29 16.30 8.78
C LYS A 374 -3.86 15.75 8.61
N PRO A 375 -3.15 15.34 9.68
CA PRO A 375 -1.82 14.75 9.53
C PRO A 375 -1.86 13.38 8.84
N PHE A 376 -2.91 12.58 9.07
CA PHE A 376 -3.06 11.30 8.39
C PHE A 376 -3.23 11.50 6.87
N ALA A 377 -4.12 12.39 6.45
CA ALA A 377 -4.35 12.70 5.03
C ALA A 377 -3.11 13.31 4.37
N LYS A 378 -2.33 14.15 5.08
CA LYS A 378 -1.05 14.67 4.60
C LYS A 378 -0.09 13.54 4.23
N ARG A 379 0.05 12.55 5.11
CA ARG A 379 0.91 11.39 4.86
C ARG A 379 0.36 10.50 3.74
N ALA A 380 -0.93 10.22 3.74
CA ALA A 380 -1.59 9.38 2.75
C ALA A 380 -1.54 9.99 1.34
N TRP A 381 -1.78 11.29 1.22
CA TRP A 381 -1.78 12.01 -0.06
C TRP A 381 -0.41 12.60 -0.44
N ARG A 382 0.56 12.45 0.44
CA ARG A 382 1.96 12.85 0.22
C ARG A 382 2.12 14.33 -0.16
N ARG A 383 1.25 15.19 0.40
CA ARG A 383 1.23 16.65 0.19
C ARG A 383 0.52 17.37 1.34
N PRO A 384 0.70 18.68 1.49
CA PRO A 384 -0.11 19.46 2.41
C PRO A 384 -1.61 19.31 2.12
N VAL A 385 -2.41 19.30 3.19
CA VAL A 385 -3.86 19.20 3.12
C VAL A 385 -4.47 20.52 3.57
N SER A 386 -5.33 21.10 2.75
CA SER A 386 -6.02 22.35 3.03
C SER A 386 -7.08 22.16 4.13
N ASP A 387 -7.47 23.26 4.78
CA ASP A 387 -8.55 23.23 5.77
C ASP A 387 -9.87 22.82 5.13
N GLN A 388 -10.14 23.22 3.87
CA GLN A 388 -11.35 22.82 3.15
C GLN A 388 -11.41 21.31 2.90
N GLU A 389 -10.29 20.68 2.56
CA GLU A 389 -10.22 19.21 2.39
C GLU A 389 -10.42 18.51 3.73
N THR A 390 -9.81 19.02 4.80
CA THR A 390 -9.98 18.48 6.14
C THR A 390 -11.43 18.61 6.60
N ASP A 391 -12.09 19.74 6.32
CA ASP A 391 -13.49 19.98 6.69
C ASP A 391 -14.45 19.04 5.93
N ARG A 392 -14.14 18.68 4.68
CA ARG A 392 -14.89 17.63 3.95
C ARG A 392 -14.77 16.26 4.63
N LEU A 393 -13.56 15.88 5.09
CA LEU A 393 -13.36 14.64 5.82
C LEU A 393 -14.09 14.62 7.16
N THR A 394 -14.06 15.73 7.92
CA THR A 394 -14.79 15.82 9.19
C THR A 394 -16.30 15.87 9.01
N THR A 395 -16.81 16.27 7.85
CA THR A 395 -18.23 16.14 7.51
C THR A 395 -18.69 14.68 7.46
N LEU A 396 -17.84 13.77 6.97
CA LEU A 396 -18.12 12.33 6.99
C LEU A 396 -18.20 11.80 8.42
N VAL A 397 -17.28 12.25 9.29
CA VAL A 397 -17.30 11.91 10.71
C VAL A 397 -18.60 12.40 11.38
N ALA A 398 -18.99 13.65 11.14
CA ALA A 398 -20.23 14.21 11.68
C ALA A 398 -21.45 13.41 11.23
N TYR A 399 -21.52 13.06 9.95
CA TYR A 399 -22.60 12.25 9.40
C TYR A 399 -22.67 10.86 10.05
N ALA A 400 -21.53 10.18 10.24
CA ALA A 400 -21.51 8.87 10.89
C ALA A 400 -21.96 8.95 12.37
N LEU A 401 -21.52 9.96 13.11
CA LEU A 401 -21.97 10.21 14.49
C LEU A 401 -23.48 10.48 14.59
N GLU A 402 -24.06 11.22 13.63
CA GLU A 402 -25.51 11.43 13.53
C GLU A 402 -26.28 10.11 13.33
N GLN A 403 -25.69 9.14 12.64
CA GLN A 403 -26.22 7.78 12.47
C GLN A 403 -25.95 6.87 13.69
N LYS A 404 -25.45 7.43 14.81
CA LYS A 404 -25.14 6.74 16.07
C LYS A 404 -23.96 5.77 15.97
N ALA A 405 -23.07 5.94 15.01
CA ALA A 405 -21.80 5.24 15.00
C ALA A 405 -20.93 5.69 16.19
N THR A 406 -20.02 4.83 16.63
CA THR A 406 -19.00 5.21 17.60
C THR A 406 -18.03 6.24 17.00
N PHE A 407 -17.22 6.88 17.84
CA PHE A 407 -16.19 7.80 17.34
C PHE A 407 -15.20 7.06 16.45
N GLU A 408 -14.79 5.86 16.84
CA GLU A 408 -13.89 4.97 16.13
C GLU A 408 -14.45 4.58 14.76
N GLU A 409 -15.70 4.16 14.69
CA GLU A 409 -16.37 3.85 13.42
C GLU A 409 -16.46 5.08 12.51
N SER A 410 -16.71 6.25 13.07
CA SER A 410 -16.76 7.50 12.31
C SER A 410 -15.39 7.89 11.73
N ILE A 411 -14.29 7.62 12.44
CA ILE A 411 -12.92 7.77 11.92
C ILE A 411 -12.64 6.73 10.83
N GLN A 412 -13.07 5.47 11.00
CA GLN A 412 -12.92 4.45 9.96
C GLN A 412 -13.55 4.90 8.64
N VAL A 413 -14.74 5.48 8.66
CA VAL A 413 -15.42 6.02 7.45
C VAL A 413 -14.57 7.10 6.76
N ALA A 414 -14.03 8.04 7.54
CA ALA A 414 -13.19 9.10 6.98
C ALA A 414 -11.87 8.57 6.42
N LEU A 415 -11.27 7.57 7.06
CA LEU A 415 -10.04 6.92 6.57
C LEU A 415 -10.30 6.13 5.28
N GLN A 416 -11.43 5.43 5.16
CA GLN A 416 -11.81 4.77 3.91
C GLN A 416 -11.90 5.78 2.77
N ALA A 417 -12.50 6.96 2.99
CA ALA A 417 -12.55 8.02 2.00
C ALA A 417 -11.15 8.56 1.62
N ILE A 418 -10.21 8.63 2.58
CA ILE A 418 -8.82 9.02 2.30
C ILE A 418 -8.13 7.95 1.43
N LEU A 419 -8.26 6.67 1.77
CA LEU A 419 -7.58 5.56 1.10
C LEU A 419 -8.16 5.22 -0.29
N THR A 420 -9.39 5.62 -0.56
CA THR A 420 -10.02 5.46 -1.89
C THR A 420 -9.96 6.72 -2.73
N SER A 421 -9.39 7.80 -2.21
CA SER A 421 -9.21 9.06 -2.92
C SER A 421 -8.19 8.90 -4.07
N PRO A 422 -8.43 9.54 -5.22
CA PRO A 422 -7.42 9.63 -6.26
C PRO A 422 -6.07 10.16 -5.76
N TYR A 423 -6.06 11.06 -4.77
CA TYR A 423 -4.83 11.57 -4.15
C TYR A 423 -4.01 10.50 -3.41
N PHE A 424 -4.66 9.45 -2.94
CA PHE A 424 -3.96 8.29 -2.37
C PHE A 424 -3.54 7.29 -3.44
N LEU A 425 -4.47 6.93 -4.33
CA LEU A 425 -4.27 5.87 -5.31
C LEU A 425 -3.26 6.22 -6.40
N PHE A 426 -3.08 7.53 -6.70
CA PHE A 426 -2.18 8.01 -7.74
C PHE A 426 -1.07 8.87 -7.17
N ARG A 427 0.08 8.85 -7.81
CA ARG A 427 1.16 9.80 -7.60
C ARG A 427 0.95 10.99 -8.53
N TRP A 428 0.62 12.12 -7.93
CA TRP A 428 0.28 13.33 -8.65
C TRP A 428 1.52 14.22 -8.80
N GLU A 429 1.76 14.64 -10.02
CA GLU A 429 2.70 15.69 -10.35
C GLU A 429 1.93 16.69 -11.21
N LEU A 430 1.41 17.73 -10.55
CA LEU A 430 0.51 18.68 -11.20
C LEU A 430 1.31 19.74 -11.95
N ASP A 431 1.12 19.82 -13.25
CA ASP A 431 1.59 20.95 -14.01
C ASP A 431 0.79 22.21 -13.62
N PRO A 432 1.44 23.37 -13.48
CA PRO A 432 0.72 24.63 -13.30
C PRO A 432 -0.26 24.85 -14.47
N SER A 433 -1.41 25.47 -14.17
CA SER A 433 -2.45 25.73 -15.15
C SER A 433 -2.03 26.71 -16.26
N GLU A 434 -0.97 27.47 -16.05
CA GLU A 434 -0.37 28.39 -17.00
C GLU A 434 1.11 28.02 -17.16
N ARG A 435 1.47 27.42 -18.31
CA ARG A 435 2.87 27.26 -18.69
C ARG A 435 3.36 28.63 -19.20
N GLU A 436 4.12 29.34 -18.39
CA GLU A 436 4.97 30.41 -18.89
C GLU A 436 6.23 29.76 -19.49
N GLY A 437 6.19 29.47 -20.78
CA GLY A 437 7.34 29.05 -21.59
C GLY A 437 7.44 27.55 -21.87
N GLU A 438 8.10 27.20 -22.97
CA GLU A 438 8.55 25.85 -23.31
C GLU A 438 9.75 25.48 -22.43
N GLY A 439 9.51 24.97 -21.25
CA GLY A 439 10.60 24.62 -20.33
C GLY A 439 10.29 23.47 -19.39
N THR A 440 11.31 22.90 -18.80
CA THR A 440 11.19 21.90 -17.73
C THR A 440 10.66 22.55 -16.48
N ARG A 441 9.72 21.87 -15.80
CA ARG A 441 9.25 22.23 -14.47
C ARG A 441 10.09 21.53 -13.40
N GLN A 442 10.57 22.26 -12.42
CA GLN A 442 11.10 21.64 -11.22
C GLN A 442 9.98 21.03 -10.40
N LEU A 443 10.22 19.84 -9.84
CA LEU A 443 9.30 19.22 -8.89
C LEU A 443 9.25 20.06 -7.61
N ASN A 444 8.09 20.13 -6.99
CA ASN A 444 8.01 20.65 -5.64
C ASN A 444 8.59 19.62 -4.63
N GLU A 445 8.85 20.07 -3.41
CA GLU A 445 9.51 19.29 -2.36
C GLU A 445 8.78 17.96 -2.05
N TYR A 446 7.45 17.95 -2.05
CA TYR A 446 6.64 16.75 -1.77
C TYR A 446 6.60 15.79 -2.96
N GLU A 447 6.58 16.31 -4.18
CA GLU A 447 6.71 15.50 -5.40
C GLU A 447 8.08 14.83 -5.44
N LEU A 448 9.14 15.57 -5.09
CA LEU A 448 10.50 15.04 -4.99
C LEU A 448 10.63 13.98 -3.89
N ALA A 449 10.07 14.23 -2.68
CA ALA A 449 10.02 13.25 -1.61
C ALA A 449 9.31 11.97 -2.05
N SER A 450 8.19 12.11 -2.76
CA SER A 450 7.43 10.97 -3.29
C SER A 450 8.22 10.20 -4.35
N ARG A 451 8.91 10.89 -5.28
CA ARG A 451 9.76 10.21 -6.27
C ARG A 451 10.86 9.40 -5.62
N LEU A 452 11.61 10.02 -4.69
CA LEU A 452 12.70 9.34 -3.98
C LEU A 452 12.20 8.10 -3.23
N SER A 453 11.12 8.25 -2.46
CA SER A 453 10.62 7.16 -1.60
C SER A 453 10.03 6.01 -2.41
N TYR A 454 9.22 6.28 -3.43
CA TYR A 454 8.67 5.22 -4.27
C TYR A 454 9.73 4.57 -5.17
N PHE A 455 10.77 5.30 -5.55
CA PHE A 455 11.87 4.72 -6.29
C PHE A 455 12.68 3.74 -5.44
N LEU A 456 13.12 4.17 -4.26
CA LEU A 456 14.04 3.37 -3.43
C LEU A 456 13.33 2.39 -2.48
N TRP A 457 12.09 2.69 -2.06
CA TRP A 457 11.36 1.91 -1.07
C TRP A 457 10.04 1.34 -1.56
N SER A 458 9.60 1.70 -2.77
CA SER A 458 8.25 1.39 -3.28
C SER A 458 7.17 1.71 -2.25
N SER A 459 7.34 2.81 -1.50
CA SER A 459 6.45 3.23 -0.41
C SER A 459 6.44 4.75 -0.27
N MET A 460 5.55 5.24 0.61
CA MET A 460 5.42 6.66 0.92
C MET A 460 6.67 7.23 1.62
N PRO A 461 6.89 8.57 1.55
CA PRO A 461 7.94 9.23 2.31
C PRO A 461 7.83 8.97 3.81
N ASP A 462 8.95 8.89 4.50
CA ASP A 462 9.03 8.84 5.95
C ASP A 462 8.96 10.25 6.58
N GLU A 463 9.02 10.30 7.90
CA GLU A 463 8.91 11.56 8.64
C GLU A 463 10.06 12.52 8.33
N GLU A 464 11.27 12.01 8.08
CA GLU A 464 12.45 12.83 7.74
C GLU A 464 12.30 13.48 6.37
N LEU A 465 11.88 12.73 5.36
CA LEU A 465 11.59 13.28 4.03
C LEU A 465 10.45 14.31 4.08
N PHE A 466 9.40 14.06 4.87
CA PHE A 466 8.33 15.04 5.05
C PHE A 466 8.81 16.31 5.76
N ALA A 467 9.66 16.18 6.78
CA ALA A 467 10.21 17.33 7.49
C ALA A 467 11.08 18.20 6.56
N LEU A 468 11.96 17.59 5.76
CA LEU A 468 12.77 18.29 4.77
C LEU A 468 11.90 18.98 3.71
N ALA A 469 10.83 18.34 3.27
CA ALA A 469 9.87 18.93 2.33
C ALA A 469 9.10 20.10 2.96
N ASP A 470 8.69 19.99 4.23
CA ASP A 470 8.04 21.09 4.97
C ASP A 470 8.96 22.31 5.13
N GLU A 471 10.27 22.09 5.27
CA GLU A 471 11.29 23.11 5.39
C GLU A 471 11.74 23.70 4.03
N GLY A 472 11.33 23.12 2.90
CA GLY A 472 11.76 23.54 1.56
C GLY A 472 13.25 23.28 1.29
N ARG A 473 13.80 22.19 1.81
CA ARG A 473 15.23 21.86 1.79
C ARG A 473 15.58 20.61 0.99
N LEU A 474 14.58 19.83 0.60
CA LEU A 474 14.85 18.56 -0.05
C LEU A 474 15.42 18.72 -1.47
N SER A 475 15.14 19.83 -2.13
CA SER A 475 15.67 20.16 -3.47
C SER A 475 17.16 20.54 -3.49
N ASP A 476 17.81 20.72 -2.32
CA ASP A 476 19.24 20.94 -2.23
C ASP A 476 20.01 19.66 -2.64
N PRO A 477 20.95 19.72 -3.61
CA PRO A 477 21.68 18.55 -4.11
C PRO A 477 22.42 17.76 -3.02
N ASP A 478 23.00 18.44 -2.03
CA ASP A 478 23.72 17.78 -0.93
C ASP A 478 22.74 17.07 0.00
N VAL A 479 21.57 17.65 0.23
CA VAL A 479 20.50 17.02 0.99
C VAL A 479 19.96 15.79 0.25
N ILE A 480 19.68 15.89 -1.06
CA ILE A 480 19.25 14.74 -1.87
C ILE A 480 20.26 13.60 -1.75
N LYS A 481 21.55 13.91 -1.95
CA LYS A 481 22.63 12.92 -1.86
C LYS A 481 22.63 12.22 -0.50
N HIS A 482 22.57 12.98 0.58
CA HIS A 482 22.52 12.42 1.93
C HIS A 482 21.28 11.54 2.16
N GLN A 483 20.11 11.98 1.68
CA GLN A 483 18.88 11.18 1.79
C GLN A 483 18.95 9.89 0.97
N VAL A 484 19.48 9.93 -0.24
CA VAL A 484 19.69 8.72 -1.06
C VAL A 484 20.63 7.73 -0.36
N GLU A 485 21.77 8.20 0.17
CA GLU A 485 22.71 7.36 0.93
C GLU A 485 22.03 6.70 2.15
N ARG A 486 21.26 7.47 2.92
CA ARG A 486 20.48 6.96 4.06
C ARG A 486 19.46 5.92 3.61
N MET A 487 18.69 6.23 2.56
CA MET A 487 17.59 5.40 2.08
C MET A 487 18.07 4.07 1.49
N ILE A 488 19.24 4.03 0.86
CA ILE A 488 19.85 2.80 0.36
C ILE A 488 20.25 1.87 1.52
N GLN A 489 20.68 2.43 2.65
CA GLN A 489 21.06 1.64 3.83
C GLN A 489 19.84 1.21 4.67
N ASP A 490 18.68 1.82 4.49
CA ASP A 490 17.45 1.46 5.19
C ASP A 490 16.95 0.09 4.74
N PRO A 491 16.43 -0.78 5.64
CA PRO A 491 15.83 -2.06 5.28
C PRO A 491 14.74 -1.97 4.20
N LYS A 492 14.02 -0.86 4.09
CA LYS A 492 13.01 -0.64 3.04
C LYS A 492 13.59 -0.67 1.63
N SER A 493 14.90 -0.44 1.46
CA SER A 493 15.60 -0.54 0.18
C SER A 493 15.56 -1.95 -0.42
N GLU A 494 15.20 -2.97 0.36
CA GLU A 494 14.92 -4.31 -0.16
C GLU A 494 13.80 -4.27 -1.22
N ALA A 495 12.87 -3.32 -1.12
CA ALA A 495 11.85 -3.12 -2.15
C ALA A 495 12.44 -2.72 -3.51
N PHE A 496 13.53 -1.94 -3.53
CA PHE A 496 14.25 -1.66 -4.79
C PHE A 496 14.86 -2.92 -5.39
N VAL A 497 15.46 -3.75 -4.55
CA VAL A 497 16.05 -5.03 -4.99
C VAL A 497 14.97 -5.93 -5.59
N THR A 498 13.85 -6.13 -4.90
CA THR A 498 12.79 -7.04 -5.35
C THR A 498 11.98 -6.48 -6.52
N ASN A 499 11.69 -5.18 -6.54
CA ASN A 499 10.82 -4.58 -7.55
C ASN A 499 11.60 -4.07 -8.77
N PHE A 500 12.75 -3.40 -8.60
CA PHE A 500 13.54 -2.97 -9.74
C PHE A 500 14.41 -4.09 -10.28
N ALA A 501 15.35 -4.62 -9.47
CA ALA A 501 16.28 -5.63 -9.96
C ALA A 501 15.55 -6.94 -10.32
N GLY A 502 14.52 -7.30 -9.57
CA GLY A 502 13.69 -8.47 -9.86
C GLY A 502 13.01 -8.44 -11.21
N GLN A 503 12.65 -7.27 -11.71
CA GLN A 503 12.06 -7.07 -13.03
C GLN A 503 13.13 -6.86 -14.09
N TRP A 504 14.13 -6.01 -13.84
CA TRP A 504 15.23 -5.79 -14.76
C TRP A 504 15.92 -7.10 -15.13
N LEU A 505 16.36 -7.89 -14.15
CA LEU A 505 17.04 -9.18 -14.38
C LEU A 505 16.05 -10.35 -14.53
N GLN A 506 14.74 -10.08 -14.50
CA GLN A 506 13.63 -11.02 -14.68
C GLN A 506 13.55 -12.16 -13.65
N PHE A 507 14.33 -12.17 -12.57
CA PHE A 507 14.31 -13.29 -11.63
C PHE A 507 12.99 -13.42 -10.82
N ARG A 508 12.10 -12.41 -10.82
CA ARG A 508 10.70 -12.56 -10.36
C ARG A 508 9.91 -13.58 -11.19
N SER A 509 10.28 -13.76 -12.46
CA SER A 509 9.60 -14.70 -13.35
C SER A 509 9.99 -16.17 -13.10
N LEU A 510 10.94 -16.44 -12.19
CA LEU A 510 11.28 -17.81 -11.76
C LEU A 510 10.06 -18.56 -11.20
N ASP A 511 9.07 -17.84 -10.62
CA ASP A 511 7.83 -18.43 -10.09
C ASP A 511 6.99 -19.12 -11.19
N THR A 512 7.18 -18.75 -12.45
CA THR A 512 6.45 -19.29 -13.60
C THR A 512 7.21 -20.38 -14.35
N VAL A 513 8.50 -20.57 -14.03
CA VAL A 513 9.35 -21.54 -14.71
C VAL A 513 9.14 -22.94 -14.14
N THR A 514 8.84 -23.89 -15.01
CA THR A 514 8.59 -25.29 -14.65
C THR A 514 9.53 -26.23 -15.44
N PRO A 515 10.76 -26.48 -14.96
CA PRO A 515 11.65 -27.45 -15.56
C PRO A 515 11.07 -28.87 -15.52
N ASP A 516 11.38 -29.69 -16.53
CA ASP A 516 10.93 -31.07 -16.60
C ASP A 516 11.45 -31.89 -15.39
N PRO A 517 10.55 -32.44 -14.56
CA PRO A 517 10.96 -33.12 -13.33
C PRO A 517 11.72 -34.43 -13.58
N THR A 518 11.61 -35.01 -14.77
CA THR A 518 12.34 -36.20 -15.15
C THR A 518 13.81 -35.88 -15.45
N ARG A 519 14.04 -34.70 -16.05
CA ARG A 519 15.40 -34.25 -16.40
C ARG A 519 16.08 -33.49 -15.26
N PHE A 520 15.30 -32.79 -14.47
CA PHE A 520 15.76 -31.95 -13.34
C PHE A 520 15.09 -32.37 -12.03
N PRO A 521 15.31 -33.62 -11.55
CA PRO A 521 14.62 -34.15 -10.37
C PRO A 521 14.98 -33.43 -9.06
N THR A 522 16.05 -32.66 -9.05
CA THR A 522 16.50 -31.87 -7.89
C THR A 522 15.90 -30.46 -7.86
N TYR A 523 15.18 -30.04 -8.92
CA TYR A 523 14.50 -28.75 -8.90
C TYR A 523 13.31 -28.79 -7.97
N SER A 524 13.26 -27.86 -7.04
CA SER A 524 12.21 -27.75 -6.02
C SER A 524 11.90 -26.27 -5.75
N ASP A 525 10.79 -26.00 -5.08
CA ASP A 525 10.46 -24.64 -4.66
C ASP A 525 11.53 -24.05 -3.73
N GLU A 526 12.13 -24.87 -2.85
CA GLU A 526 13.22 -24.43 -1.99
C GLU A 526 14.46 -24.01 -2.81
N LEU A 527 14.82 -24.78 -3.83
CA LEU A 527 15.94 -24.44 -4.72
C LEU A 527 15.61 -23.19 -5.55
N ARG A 528 14.42 -23.09 -6.10
CA ARG A 528 13.94 -21.91 -6.84
C ARG A 528 14.03 -20.63 -6.02
N GLN A 529 13.53 -20.67 -4.77
CA GLN A 529 13.63 -19.54 -3.85
C GLN A 529 15.09 -19.21 -3.50
N ALA A 530 15.94 -20.22 -3.37
CA ALA A 530 17.36 -20.01 -3.12
C ALA A 530 18.06 -19.34 -4.30
N MET A 531 17.74 -19.72 -5.55
CA MET A 531 18.24 -19.07 -6.77
C MET A 531 17.82 -17.60 -6.85
N GLN A 532 16.57 -17.30 -6.55
CA GLN A 532 16.07 -15.92 -6.52
C GLN A 532 16.80 -15.11 -5.45
N ARG A 533 16.91 -15.65 -4.24
CA ARG A 533 17.52 -14.96 -3.10
C ARG A 533 19.03 -14.71 -3.31
N GLU A 534 19.74 -15.57 -4.00
CA GLU A 534 21.12 -15.33 -4.45
C GLU A 534 21.22 -14.01 -5.22
N SER A 535 20.38 -13.86 -6.25
CA SER A 535 20.40 -12.68 -7.14
C SER A 535 19.99 -11.42 -6.40
N GLU A 536 19.02 -11.50 -5.50
CA GLU A 536 18.61 -10.37 -4.65
C GLU A 536 19.75 -9.90 -3.74
N LEU A 537 20.39 -10.81 -3.03
CA LEU A 537 21.49 -10.49 -2.11
C LEU A 537 22.72 -9.98 -2.87
N PHE A 538 23.00 -10.55 -4.03
CA PHE A 538 24.08 -10.11 -4.89
C PHE A 538 23.88 -8.67 -5.37
N PHE A 539 22.69 -8.34 -5.85
CA PHE A 539 22.33 -6.98 -6.24
C PHE A 539 22.40 -6.02 -5.05
N ALA A 540 21.83 -6.42 -3.90
CA ALA A 540 21.81 -5.61 -2.69
C ALA A 540 23.24 -5.27 -2.21
N GLU A 541 24.19 -6.20 -2.28
CA GLU A 541 25.59 -5.93 -1.94
C GLU A 541 26.20 -4.87 -2.85
N ILE A 542 26.08 -5.04 -4.17
CA ILE A 542 26.65 -4.09 -5.14
C ILE A 542 26.10 -2.69 -4.89
N MET A 543 24.79 -2.57 -4.69
CA MET A 543 24.10 -1.31 -4.41
C MET A 543 24.55 -0.69 -3.08
N ARG A 544 24.46 -1.43 -1.97
CA ARG A 544 24.68 -0.91 -0.61
C ARG A 544 26.14 -0.60 -0.32
N THR A 545 27.07 -1.29 -0.96
CA THR A 545 28.50 -1.09 -0.78
C THR A 545 29.15 -0.23 -1.87
N ASN A 546 28.32 0.30 -2.79
CA ASN A 546 28.76 1.16 -3.90
C ASN A 546 29.89 0.53 -4.72
N ARG A 547 29.74 -0.75 -5.11
CA ARG A 547 30.71 -1.46 -5.93
C ARG A 547 30.61 -1.04 -7.40
N SER A 548 31.61 -1.44 -8.18
CA SER A 548 31.57 -1.21 -9.63
C SER A 548 30.38 -1.94 -10.27
N LEU A 549 29.73 -1.30 -11.24
CA LEU A 549 28.67 -1.95 -12.05
C LEU A 549 29.21 -3.14 -12.86
N THR A 550 30.53 -3.16 -13.17
CA THR A 550 31.15 -4.31 -13.82
C THR A 550 31.12 -5.57 -12.98
N ASP A 551 30.98 -5.45 -11.64
CA ASP A 551 30.82 -6.58 -10.74
C ASP A 551 29.53 -7.39 -11.03
N PHE A 552 28.53 -6.79 -11.70
CA PHE A 552 27.37 -7.56 -12.19
C PHE A 552 27.77 -8.65 -13.18
N LEU A 553 28.89 -8.49 -13.89
CA LEU A 553 29.37 -9.43 -14.92
C LEU A 553 30.45 -10.37 -14.43
N ASP A 554 31.39 -9.89 -13.58
CA ASP A 554 32.61 -10.63 -13.24
C ASP A 554 33.00 -10.62 -11.75
N ALA A 555 32.03 -10.43 -10.84
CA ALA A 555 32.30 -10.47 -9.42
C ALA A 555 32.94 -11.78 -8.95
N ASP A 556 33.87 -11.67 -8.00
CA ASP A 556 34.56 -12.76 -7.33
C ASP A 556 33.81 -13.35 -6.12
N PHE A 557 32.51 -13.10 -6.02
CA PHE A 557 31.68 -13.56 -4.91
C PHE A 557 30.24 -13.88 -5.35
N THR A 558 29.57 -14.66 -4.53
CA THR A 558 28.11 -14.87 -4.58
C THR A 558 27.55 -15.13 -3.18
N TYR A 559 26.24 -15.38 -3.08
CA TYR A 559 25.53 -15.69 -1.84
C TYR A 559 24.90 -17.08 -1.91
N LEU A 560 25.25 -17.96 -0.98
CA LEU A 560 24.80 -19.34 -0.98
C LEU A 560 24.24 -19.73 0.39
N ASN A 561 23.19 -20.53 0.36
CA ASN A 561 22.81 -21.41 1.45
C ASN A 561 23.18 -22.87 1.11
N GLU A 562 22.95 -23.81 2.02
CA GLU A 562 23.30 -25.22 1.78
C GLU A 562 22.63 -25.82 0.53
N THR A 563 21.35 -25.49 0.30
CA THR A 563 20.57 -25.98 -0.85
C THR A 563 21.19 -25.54 -2.16
N LEU A 564 21.54 -24.27 -2.29
CA LEU A 564 22.13 -23.72 -3.51
C LEU A 564 23.60 -24.13 -3.67
N ALA A 565 24.36 -24.19 -2.60
CA ALA A 565 25.74 -24.67 -2.61
C ALA A 565 25.83 -26.11 -3.10
N ARG A 566 24.93 -26.99 -2.65
CA ARG A 566 24.82 -28.38 -3.15
C ARG A 566 24.48 -28.43 -4.64
N HIS A 567 23.59 -27.55 -5.09
CA HIS A 567 23.25 -27.43 -6.52
C HIS A 567 24.45 -27.01 -7.37
N TYR A 568 25.29 -26.12 -6.88
CA TYR A 568 26.52 -25.67 -7.53
C TYR A 568 27.69 -26.63 -7.38
N GLY A 569 27.57 -27.67 -6.54
CA GLY A 569 28.66 -28.59 -6.22
C GLY A 569 29.76 -27.94 -5.35
N MET A 570 29.39 -26.91 -4.57
CA MET A 570 30.29 -26.17 -3.68
C MET A 570 30.18 -26.72 -2.24
N GLU A 571 31.31 -26.96 -1.61
CA GLU A 571 31.40 -27.48 -0.25
C GLU A 571 31.59 -26.34 0.76
N GLY A 572 31.33 -26.63 2.05
CA GLY A 572 31.63 -25.73 3.17
C GLY A 572 30.49 -24.80 3.59
N VAL A 573 29.37 -24.72 2.85
CA VAL A 573 28.18 -23.96 3.21
C VAL A 573 27.15 -24.89 3.83
N GLN A 574 26.67 -24.56 5.04
CA GLN A 574 25.69 -25.35 5.79
C GLN A 574 24.54 -24.48 6.29
N GLY A 575 23.35 -25.08 6.38
CA GLY A 575 22.16 -24.44 6.93
C GLY A 575 21.36 -23.62 5.92
N LYS A 576 20.29 -22.99 6.41
CA LYS A 576 19.33 -22.24 5.58
C LYS A 576 19.75 -20.80 5.31
N GLU A 577 20.59 -20.25 6.19
CA GLU A 577 21.02 -18.85 6.09
C GLU A 577 22.00 -18.66 4.96
N PHE A 578 21.84 -17.57 4.21
CA PHE A 578 22.74 -17.23 3.11
C PHE A 578 24.05 -16.64 3.63
N GLN A 579 25.13 -17.11 3.07
CA GLN A 579 26.49 -16.66 3.40
C GLN A 579 27.13 -16.12 2.13
N ARG A 580 27.88 -15.02 2.28
CA ARG A 580 28.75 -14.51 1.21
C ARG A 580 29.91 -15.47 1.01
N VAL A 581 30.07 -15.96 -0.21
CA VAL A 581 31.11 -16.91 -0.58
C VAL A 581 32.01 -16.30 -1.63
N SER A 582 33.34 -16.34 -1.43
CA SER A 582 34.30 -15.93 -2.45
C SER A 582 34.42 -17.02 -3.51
N LEU A 583 34.44 -16.61 -4.75
CA LEU A 583 34.63 -17.50 -5.89
C LEU A 583 36.13 -17.63 -6.19
N ASP A 584 36.60 -18.86 -6.43
CA ASP A 584 37.98 -19.11 -6.81
C ASP A 584 38.23 -18.54 -8.22
N ALA A 585 39.44 -18.02 -8.47
CA ALA A 585 39.85 -17.53 -9.78
C ALA A 585 39.78 -18.60 -10.91
N ASN A 586 39.78 -19.89 -10.54
CA ASN A 586 39.57 -21.00 -11.47
C ASN A 586 38.08 -21.39 -11.59
N SER A 587 37.20 -20.78 -10.79
CA SER A 587 35.76 -20.99 -10.91
C SER A 587 35.28 -20.45 -12.25
N GLN A 588 34.41 -21.20 -12.92
CA GLN A 588 33.74 -20.74 -14.13
C GLN A 588 32.51 -19.90 -13.80
N ARG A 589 32.41 -19.40 -12.53
CA ARG A 589 31.32 -18.56 -12.03
C ARG A 589 31.83 -17.17 -11.74
N GLY A 590 31.03 -16.20 -12.05
CA GLY A 590 31.23 -14.78 -11.77
C GLY A 590 30.03 -13.99 -12.26
N GLY A 591 29.51 -13.08 -11.46
CA GLY A 591 28.39 -12.20 -11.79
C GLY A 591 27.08 -12.92 -12.13
N VAL A 592 26.08 -12.14 -12.56
CA VAL A 592 24.69 -12.60 -12.79
C VAL A 592 24.58 -13.63 -13.92
N LEU A 593 25.45 -13.57 -14.93
CA LEU A 593 25.41 -14.45 -16.10
C LEU A 593 25.65 -15.94 -15.74
N THR A 594 26.19 -16.21 -14.56
CA THR A 594 26.47 -17.56 -14.09
C THR A 594 25.58 -17.99 -12.92
N GLN A 595 24.69 -17.10 -12.44
CA GLN A 595 23.72 -17.44 -11.41
C GLN A 595 22.64 -18.38 -11.92
N ALA A 596 22.22 -19.32 -11.09
CA ALA A 596 21.24 -20.34 -11.47
C ALA A 596 19.88 -19.72 -11.82
N SER A 597 19.52 -18.57 -11.24
CA SER A 597 18.32 -17.80 -11.59
C SER A 597 18.32 -17.45 -13.10
N VAL A 598 19.35 -16.77 -13.58
CA VAL A 598 19.47 -16.34 -14.98
C VAL A 598 19.60 -17.54 -15.90
N LEU A 599 20.39 -18.55 -15.51
CA LEU A 599 20.55 -19.77 -16.31
C LEU A 599 19.25 -20.56 -16.47
N THR A 600 18.42 -20.58 -15.44
CA THR A 600 17.10 -21.24 -15.46
C THR A 600 16.10 -20.46 -16.31
N LEU A 601 16.00 -19.14 -16.12
CA LEU A 601 15.11 -18.26 -16.88
C LEU A 601 15.38 -18.29 -18.38
N THR A 602 16.65 -18.44 -18.76
CA THR A 602 17.10 -18.46 -20.15
C THR A 602 17.23 -19.87 -20.73
N SER A 603 16.52 -20.83 -20.18
CA SER A 603 16.46 -22.22 -20.62
C SER A 603 15.04 -22.66 -20.96
N ASN A 604 14.91 -23.63 -21.85
CA ASN A 604 13.65 -24.35 -22.07
C ASN A 604 13.42 -25.37 -20.95
N PRO A 605 12.19 -25.84 -20.71
CA PRO A 605 11.92 -26.83 -19.66
C PRO A 605 12.78 -28.09 -19.69
N THR A 606 13.23 -28.53 -20.89
CA THR A 606 13.96 -29.79 -21.09
C THR A 606 15.41 -29.60 -21.48
N ARG A 607 15.85 -28.39 -21.83
CA ARG A 607 17.21 -28.13 -22.36
C ARG A 607 17.62 -26.67 -22.17
N THR A 608 18.93 -26.42 -22.22
CA THR A 608 19.46 -25.05 -22.32
C THR A 608 19.07 -24.40 -23.66
N SER A 609 18.98 -23.08 -23.70
CA SER A 609 18.72 -22.33 -24.93
C SER A 609 19.74 -21.21 -25.09
N PRO A 610 20.76 -21.38 -25.91
CA PRO A 610 21.71 -20.31 -26.23
C PRO A 610 21.01 -19.07 -26.84
N VAL A 611 19.94 -19.29 -27.60
CA VAL A 611 19.16 -18.20 -28.24
C VAL A 611 18.47 -17.35 -27.19
N LEU A 612 17.71 -17.96 -26.24
CA LEU A 612 17.06 -17.22 -25.16
C LEU A 612 18.08 -16.48 -24.30
N ARG A 613 19.24 -17.10 -24.05
CA ARG A 613 20.32 -16.48 -23.28
C ARG A 613 20.92 -15.29 -24.00
N GLY A 614 21.21 -15.42 -25.31
CA GLY A 614 21.70 -14.33 -26.14
C GLY A 614 20.71 -13.17 -26.19
N LYS A 615 19.44 -13.48 -26.43
CA LYS A 615 18.36 -12.47 -26.38
C LYS A 615 18.33 -11.74 -25.03
N TRP A 616 18.35 -12.48 -23.92
CA TRP A 616 18.33 -11.89 -22.58
C TRP A 616 19.54 -10.97 -22.33
N ILE A 617 20.74 -11.35 -22.80
CA ILE A 617 21.94 -10.49 -22.68
C ILE A 617 21.76 -9.20 -23.49
N LEU A 618 21.29 -9.29 -24.72
CA LEU A 618 21.05 -8.11 -25.56
C LEU A 618 20.01 -7.18 -24.92
N GLU A 619 18.90 -7.73 -24.45
CA GLU A 619 17.81 -6.94 -23.87
C GLU A 619 18.15 -6.37 -22.49
N GLN A 620 18.63 -7.22 -21.56
CA GLN A 620 18.74 -6.84 -20.14
C GLN A 620 20.10 -6.21 -19.77
N ILE A 621 21.17 -6.59 -20.46
CA ILE A 621 22.51 -6.10 -20.14
C ILE A 621 22.95 -5.02 -21.13
N MET A 622 22.70 -5.21 -22.42
CA MET A 622 23.18 -4.30 -23.45
C MET A 622 22.16 -3.23 -23.85
N GLY A 623 20.86 -3.40 -23.48
CA GLY A 623 19.81 -2.46 -23.87
C GLY A 623 19.55 -2.40 -25.39
N THR A 624 19.97 -3.42 -26.13
CA THR A 624 19.83 -3.54 -27.59
C THR A 624 18.98 -4.77 -27.93
N PRO A 625 17.65 -4.72 -27.75
CA PRO A 625 16.79 -5.85 -28.06
C PRO A 625 16.89 -6.21 -29.55
N PRO A 626 16.94 -7.53 -29.89
CA PRO A 626 16.95 -7.93 -31.29
C PRO A 626 15.62 -7.52 -31.95
N PRO A 627 15.65 -7.20 -33.26
CA PRO A 627 14.41 -6.86 -33.98
C PRO A 627 13.41 -8.02 -33.90
N PRO A 628 12.11 -7.75 -33.99
CA PRO A 628 11.10 -8.80 -34.04
C PRO A 628 11.35 -9.71 -35.24
N PRO A 629 11.04 -11.01 -35.14
CA PRO A 629 11.19 -11.92 -36.26
C PRO A 629 10.33 -11.45 -37.44
N PRO A 630 10.81 -11.64 -38.72
CA PRO A 630 10.01 -11.31 -39.87
C PRO A 630 8.65 -12.01 -39.81
N PRO A 631 7.55 -11.35 -40.32
CA PRO A 631 6.20 -11.91 -40.27
C PRO A 631 6.05 -13.32 -40.85
N ASP A 632 6.92 -13.69 -41.80
CA ASP A 632 6.91 -14.95 -42.48
C ASP A 632 7.92 -15.99 -41.93
N ALA A 633 8.55 -15.69 -40.79
CA ALA A 633 9.50 -16.64 -40.17
C ALA A 633 8.74 -17.89 -39.72
N PRO A 634 9.13 -19.09 -40.25
CA PRO A 634 8.48 -20.33 -39.82
C PRO A 634 8.75 -20.56 -38.32
N LEU A 635 7.72 -20.97 -37.58
CA LEU A 635 7.90 -21.41 -36.20
C LEU A 635 8.89 -22.59 -36.21
N LEU A 636 9.92 -22.51 -35.34
CA LEU A 636 10.80 -23.64 -35.11
C LEU A 636 9.95 -24.81 -34.61
N GLU A 637 9.98 -25.94 -35.31
CA GLU A 637 9.38 -27.19 -34.82
C GLU A 637 10.02 -27.56 -33.48
N GLU A 638 9.20 -27.84 -32.47
CA GLU A 638 9.61 -28.19 -31.09
C GLU A 638 10.37 -29.55 -31.04
#